data_34a8f693aec6b53ba6791fef8b655510
#
_entry.id   34a8f693aec6b53ba6791fef8b655510
#
_cell.length_a   1.000
_cell.length_b   1.000
_cell.length_c   1.000
_cell.angle_alpha   90.00
_cell.angle_beta   90.00
_cell.angle_gamma   90.00
#
_symmetry.space_group_name_H-M   'P 1'
#
loop_
_entity.id
_entity.type
_entity.pdbx_description
1 polymer ?
#
loop_
_entity_poly.entity_id
_entity_poly.type
_entity_poly.pdbx_seq_one_letter_code
_entity_poly.pdbx_strand_id
1 'polypeptide(L)'
;MDRVRGRLAAALFSFASLLALAGGAQAQVVISQVYGGGGGSTAVFANDYVELYNRGPAPVSLAGMSVQYASATGTGNFSGVAVLPSAIVQPGKYFLVAMSGGAAGAPLPAPDATGPAAMAAGAGKVALVRQATALACNGGSTPCSVEQRALIADLVGYGNANFFEGAGAAPTLSAASAALRNDNGAADTDQNNADFTAGAPTPRNSGSTAPEPEPATPRTIPQIQGNALRSPHEGERVVTEGIVTALKFNNGFFLQAANDDGDPATSNGVFVFTSSAPPASAADGNRVRVTGKVEEFVPASNVNQLTITEITGPTVELLATGVALPAPVELTAADLSPSATPGTLERLEGMRVSVANAVVVGPSEGRIDEDDATASSDGVFYVTLPDVPTPFREPGIGVMDAALATLPPGKNPPLFDTNQERLMVRSRGQVGAFALSVDTGADLAGLLGVLDYFGGTWALLPDTATPPTAVGGPPPPAAGRALGDEVTIGGFNLLRFFDEMDDSNGAPTIKPEALDKRLAKTAGAICDYLKTPDILGVVEVENLRVLGMLADRINASCARAPQYVPYLSQGNDVGGINVGFLVATRNVGAGIPRVDVREVVQFGKEATLANPDGSTSLLNDRPPLLLRAYVHHANGAMYPVTVVVNHLRSLSDIDSVAPGSNGWNTDGARVRAKRGAQAADLAGLVQQMQTANPDERIVLVGDFNAFEFNDGYVDVLGVIKGTQAPEDQVLTHVDSPVTTPLIDGSELIADPSQRWSYVFNGSAQTLDHALVNEAVVLGASAVTVEHARINAGFAVDHFGDASQPLRVSDHDPVRVAIRVPQFRSADLSVSASATPQALRAGETATCTANVRNAAPDAARPSPVAVAC
;
A
#
# COMPACT_ATOMS: atom_id res chain seq x y z
N MET A 1 30.10 56.95 -11.42
CA MET A 1 29.28 58.13 -11.07
C MET A 1 28.29 57.62 -10.01
N ASP A 2 28.70 57.70 -8.83
CA ASP A 2 28.50 58.71 -7.80
C ASP A 2 27.13 58.69 -7.16
N ARG A 3 27.19 58.18 -5.90
CA ARG A 3 26.69 58.72 -4.63
C ARG A 3 25.16 58.85 -4.50
N VAL A 4 24.59 58.28 -3.43
CA VAL A 4 24.54 58.93 -2.10
C VAL A 4 24.35 57.88 -1.01
N ARG A 5 25.19 57.98 0.02
CA ARG A 5 25.09 57.30 1.31
C ARG A 5 24.11 58.09 2.21
N GLY A 6 23.25 57.42 2.93
CA GLY A 6 22.50 57.96 4.06
C GLY A 6 22.57 57.01 5.23
N ARG A 7 23.38 57.34 6.22
CA ARG A 7 23.47 56.65 7.52
C ARG A 7 22.25 57.04 8.36
N LEU A 8 21.63 56.11 9.05
CA LEU A 8 21.05 56.38 10.35
C LEU A 8 21.43 55.29 11.34
N ALA A 9 21.83 55.79 12.51
CA ALA A 9 22.51 55.08 13.56
C ALA A 9 21.59 54.15 14.35
N ALA A 10 22.23 53.17 14.96
CA ALA A 10 21.73 52.26 15.95
C ALA A 10 21.16 52.97 17.19
N ALA A 11 20.02 52.52 17.68
CA ALA A 11 19.63 52.57 19.08
C ALA A 11 19.35 51.13 19.55
N LEU A 12 20.32 50.59 20.28
CA LEU A 12 20.14 49.40 21.10
C LEU A 12 19.15 49.78 22.23
N PHE A 13 17.98 49.15 22.21
CA PHE A 13 17.18 48.97 23.41
C PHE A 13 17.05 47.47 23.62
N SER A 14 17.83 46.98 24.61
CA SER A 14 17.68 45.66 25.21
C SER A 14 16.33 45.63 25.93
N PHE A 15 15.34 45.00 25.30
CA PHE A 15 14.17 44.47 25.98
C PHE A 15 14.39 42.99 26.14
N ALA A 16 14.91 42.61 27.30
CA ALA A 16 14.83 41.21 27.78
C ALA A 16 13.36 40.93 28.07
N SER A 17 12.63 40.50 27.05
CA SER A 17 11.32 39.90 27.24
C SER A 17 11.58 38.50 27.81
N LEU A 18 11.37 38.33 29.11
CA LEU A 18 11.02 37.03 29.69
C LEU A 18 9.77 36.53 28.96
N LEU A 19 9.97 35.68 27.92
CA LEU A 19 8.95 34.73 27.57
C LEU A 19 8.93 33.69 28.69
N ALA A 20 8.09 33.88 29.68
CA ALA A 20 7.62 32.78 30.48
C ALA A 20 6.93 31.83 29.50
N LEU A 21 7.56 30.67 29.23
CA LEU A 21 6.86 29.51 28.74
C LEU A 21 5.74 29.24 29.75
N ALA A 22 4.53 29.67 29.44
CA ALA A 22 3.34 29.08 30.03
C ALA A 22 3.27 27.66 29.50
N GLY A 23 4.05 26.73 30.10
CA GLY A 23 3.72 25.35 30.13
C GLY A 23 2.30 25.33 30.72
N GLY A 24 1.32 24.82 29.96
CA GLY A 24 -0.04 24.62 30.48
C GLY A 24 0.11 23.88 31.81
N ALA A 25 -0.30 24.50 32.90
CA ALA A 25 -0.37 23.84 34.17
C ALA A 25 -1.42 22.75 34.01
N GLN A 26 -1.02 21.51 33.87
CA GLN A 26 -1.94 20.35 33.83
C GLN A 26 -2.85 20.43 35.05
N ALA A 27 -4.13 20.08 34.84
CA ALA A 27 -5.13 20.14 35.92
C ALA A 27 -4.71 19.19 37.04
N GLN A 28 -4.64 19.71 38.28
CA GLN A 28 -4.39 18.85 39.44
C GLN A 28 -5.58 17.95 39.76
N VAL A 29 -6.82 18.44 39.55
CA VAL A 29 -8.05 17.63 39.64
C VAL A 29 -8.63 17.46 38.25
N VAL A 30 -8.80 16.21 37.85
CA VAL A 30 -9.29 15.80 36.54
C VAL A 30 -10.57 14.97 36.68
N ILE A 31 -11.32 14.83 35.57
CA ILE A 31 -12.46 13.91 35.47
C ILE A 31 -11.88 12.51 35.23
N SER A 32 -12.07 11.59 36.16
CA SER A 32 -11.52 10.23 36.11
C SER A 32 -12.50 9.21 35.56
N GLN A 33 -13.80 9.41 35.69
CA GLN A 33 -14.85 8.60 35.07
C GLN A 33 -16.04 9.42 34.63
N VAL A 34 -16.64 9.01 33.50
CA VAL A 34 -17.92 9.54 33.03
C VAL A 34 -18.85 8.37 32.71
N TYR A 35 -20.02 8.32 33.35
CA TYR A 35 -21.08 7.34 33.15
C TYR A 35 -22.41 8.03 32.92
N GLY A 36 -22.97 7.92 31.72
CA GLY A 36 -24.24 8.55 31.32
C GLY A 36 -25.35 7.52 31.11
N GLY A 37 -25.17 6.28 31.55
CA GLY A 37 -26.14 5.19 31.35
C GLY A 37 -27.09 4.93 32.49
N GLY A 38 -27.09 5.78 33.51
CA GLY A 38 -27.84 5.58 34.79
C GLY A 38 -29.34 5.48 34.62
N GLY A 39 -29.96 4.57 35.42
CA GLY A 39 -31.38 4.48 35.55
C GLY A 39 -32.18 3.87 34.41
N GLY A 40 -31.58 3.52 33.29
CA GLY A 40 -32.21 2.83 32.17
C GLY A 40 -32.32 1.31 32.38
N SER A 41 -33.09 0.62 31.57
CA SER A 41 -33.41 -0.83 31.77
C SER A 41 -32.19 -1.76 31.79
N THR A 42 -31.08 -1.35 31.19
CA THR A 42 -29.78 -2.09 31.14
C THR A 42 -28.69 -1.39 31.96
N ALA A 43 -29.06 -0.39 32.80
CA ALA A 43 -28.09 0.38 33.54
C ALA A 43 -27.41 -0.44 34.63
N VAL A 44 -26.10 -0.24 34.82
CA VAL A 44 -25.34 -0.83 35.93
C VAL A 44 -25.68 -0.09 37.22
N PHE A 45 -25.76 1.25 37.19
CA PHE A 45 -26.11 2.10 38.32
C PHE A 45 -27.39 2.89 38.09
N ALA A 46 -28.08 3.22 39.17
CA ALA A 46 -29.33 3.97 39.13
C ALA A 46 -29.16 5.44 38.71
N ASN A 47 -27.97 5.99 38.85
CA ASN A 47 -27.67 7.37 38.50
C ASN A 47 -26.52 7.47 37.48
N ASP A 48 -26.60 8.47 36.62
CA ASP A 48 -25.42 8.98 35.92
C ASP A 48 -24.41 9.54 36.94
N TYR A 49 -23.13 9.51 36.61
CA TYR A 49 -22.15 10.13 37.51
C TYR A 49 -20.94 10.66 36.76
N VAL A 50 -20.25 11.59 37.44
CA VAL A 50 -18.91 12.06 37.08
C VAL A 50 -18.03 11.86 38.30
N GLU A 51 -16.90 11.22 38.10
CA GLU A 51 -15.88 11.04 39.14
C GLU A 51 -14.72 11.99 38.87
N LEU A 52 -14.26 12.68 39.92
CA LEU A 52 -13.07 13.51 39.88
C LEU A 52 -11.95 12.84 40.66
N TYR A 53 -10.69 13.09 40.26
CA TYR A 53 -9.49 12.56 40.92
C TYR A 53 -8.44 13.65 41.06
N ASN A 54 -7.83 13.77 42.25
CA ASN A 54 -6.69 14.66 42.47
C ASN A 54 -5.37 13.91 42.20
N ARG A 55 -4.84 14.13 41.00
CA ARG A 55 -3.54 13.55 40.56
C ARG A 55 -2.32 14.35 41.04
N GLY A 56 -2.56 15.53 41.59
CA GLY A 56 -1.49 16.41 42.05
C GLY A 56 -0.94 16.05 43.43
N PRO A 57 0.21 16.59 43.82
CA PRO A 57 0.83 16.35 45.13
C PRO A 57 0.26 17.20 46.25
N ALA A 58 -0.68 18.13 45.97
CA ALA A 58 -1.23 19.05 46.95
C ALA A 58 -2.77 18.93 47.02
N PRO A 59 -3.38 19.19 48.20
CA PRO A 59 -4.83 19.31 48.37
C PRO A 59 -5.42 20.40 47.48
N VAL A 60 -6.55 20.11 46.82
CA VAL A 60 -7.25 21.04 45.94
C VAL A 60 -8.66 21.32 46.46
N SER A 61 -9.00 22.61 46.58
CA SER A 61 -10.36 23.06 46.95
C SER A 61 -11.27 23.10 45.74
N LEU A 62 -12.46 22.49 45.83
CA LEU A 62 -13.51 22.54 44.81
C LEU A 62 -14.46 23.71 44.99
N ALA A 63 -14.22 24.59 45.97
CA ALA A 63 -15.06 25.76 46.23
C ALA A 63 -15.17 26.67 45.00
N GLY A 64 -16.39 26.96 44.58
CA GLY A 64 -16.66 27.79 43.41
C GLY A 64 -16.54 27.09 42.06
N MET A 65 -16.24 25.79 42.03
CA MET A 65 -16.19 24.97 40.82
C MET A 65 -17.53 24.26 40.54
N SER A 66 -17.70 23.77 39.34
CA SER A 66 -18.85 22.96 38.93
C SER A 66 -18.46 21.90 37.89
N VAL A 67 -19.19 20.78 37.89
CA VAL A 67 -19.22 19.83 36.77
C VAL A 67 -20.38 20.20 35.86
N GLN A 68 -20.13 20.34 34.57
CA GLN A 68 -21.14 20.78 33.61
C GLN A 68 -21.24 19.80 32.44
N TYR A 69 -22.48 19.55 31.98
CA TYR A 69 -22.77 18.66 30.87
C TYR A 69 -23.42 19.39 29.69
N ALA A 70 -23.04 18.96 28.47
CA ALA A 70 -23.73 19.33 27.23
C ALA A 70 -23.84 18.09 26.33
N SER A 71 -24.85 18.04 25.46
CA SER A 71 -25.01 16.96 24.47
C SER A 71 -23.85 16.94 23.46
N ALA A 72 -23.57 15.76 22.88
CA ALA A 72 -22.43 15.51 22.00
C ALA A 72 -22.32 16.50 20.83
N THR A 73 -23.41 16.67 20.05
CA THR A 73 -23.44 17.50 18.85
C THR A 73 -24.59 18.52 18.86
N GLY A 74 -25.37 18.59 19.95
CA GLY A 74 -26.53 19.47 20.07
C GLY A 74 -26.16 20.97 20.16
N THR A 75 -27.17 21.82 19.97
CA THR A 75 -27.05 23.27 20.01
C THR A 75 -27.09 23.87 21.40
N GLY A 76 -27.42 23.07 22.43
CA GLY A 76 -27.47 23.50 23.83
C GLY A 76 -26.08 23.75 24.43
N ASN A 77 -25.93 24.81 25.17
CA ASN A 77 -24.71 25.10 25.93
C ASN A 77 -24.56 24.15 27.14
N PHE A 78 -23.42 24.23 27.83
CA PHE A 78 -23.19 23.52 29.09
C PHE A 78 -24.21 24.01 30.15
N SER A 79 -25.39 23.43 30.15
CA SER A 79 -26.54 23.83 30.98
C SER A 79 -26.85 22.89 32.15
N GLY A 80 -26.36 21.66 32.11
CA GLY A 80 -26.47 20.70 33.21
C GLY A 80 -25.38 20.96 34.24
N VAL A 81 -25.63 21.88 35.22
CA VAL A 81 -24.61 22.35 36.16
C VAL A 81 -24.78 21.67 37.51
N ALA A 82 -23.77 20.94 37.95
CA ALA A 82 -23.60 20.45 39.31
C ALA A 82 -22.57 21.37 40.02
N VAL A 83 -23.04 22.26 40.88
CA VAL A 83 -22.16 23.14 41.70
C VAL A 83 -21.48 22.29 42.77
N LEU A 84 -20.15 22.34 42.84
CA LEU A 84 -19.41 21.56 43.82
C LEU A 84 -19.39 22.26 45.20
N PRO A 85 -19.45 21.49 46.29
CA PRO A 85 -19.36 22.04 47.64
C PRO A 85 -17.94 22.57 47.92
N SER A 86 -17.79 23.31 49.03
CA SER A 86 -16.47 23.74 49.53
C SER A 86 -15.72 22.54 50.14
N ALA A 87 -15.47 21.54 49.34
CA ALA A 87 -14.73 20.34 49.72
C ALA A 87 -13.25 20.46 49.29
N ILE A 88 -12.38 19.72 49.95
CA ILE A 88 -10.95 19.60 49.59
C ILE A 88 -10.71 18.16 49.18
N VAL A 89 -10.24 17.98 47.95
CA VAL A 89 -9.79 16.67 47.46
C VAL A 89 -8.29 16.53 47.76
N GLN A 90 -7.96 15.58 48.64
CA GLN A 90 -6.56 15.29 49.00
C GLN A 90 -5.83 14.62 47.81
N PRO A 91 -4.49 14.66 47.73
CA PRO A 91 -3.72 13.91 46.80
C PRO A 91 -4.10 12.42 46.74
N GLY A 92 -4.28 11.85 45.55
CA GLY A 92 -4.66 10.45 45.34
C GLY A 92 -6.09 10.08 45.78
N LYS A 93 -6.95 11.08 46.01
CA LYS A 93 -8.37 10.85 46.40
C LYS A 93 -9.31 11.21 45.28
N TYR A 94 -10.47 10.55 45.33
CA TYR A 94 -11.57 10.71 44.40
C TYR A 94 -12.62 11.64 44.98
N PHE A 95 -13.57 12.06 44.12
CA PHE A 95 -14.76 12.82 44.50
C PHE A 95 -15.88 12.49 43.54
N LEU A 96 -16.97 11.90 44.06
CA LEU A 96 -18.06 11.38 43.25
C LEU A 96 -19.22 12.38 43.16
N VAL A 97 -19.57 12.75 41.93
CA VAL A 97 -20.71 13.63 41.65
C VAL A 97 -21.83 12.78 41.03
N ALA A 98 -22.88 12.46 41.78
CA ALA A 98 -24.05 11.81 41.20
C ALA A 98 -24.85 12.80 40.37
N MET A 99 -25.25 12.39 39.19
CA MET A 99 -26.09 13.14 38.28
C MET A 99 -27.52 12.57 38.28
N SER A 100 -28.37 12.96 37.35
CA SER A 100 -29.73 12.49 37.23
C SER A 100 -29.79 10.98 37.18
N GLY A 101 -30.87 10.39 37.66
CA GLY A 101 -31.04 8.95 37.74
C GLY A 101 -32.42 8.48 37.32
N GLY A 102 -32.63 7.17 37.43
CA GLY A 102 -33.87 6.48 37.14
C GLY A 102 -34.11 5.30 38.06
N ALA A 103 -35.03 4.43 37.70
CA ALA A 103 -35.53 3.36 38.61
C ALA A 103 -34.69 2.06 38.56
N ALA A 104 -33.86 1.89 37.52
CA ALA A 104 -33.08 0.65 37.31
C ALA A 104 -31.60 0.86 37.61
N GLY A 105 -30.89 -0.22 37.94
CA GLY A 105 -29.49 -0.23 38.32
C GLY A 105 -29.22 -0.25 39.81
N ALA A 106 -28.00 -0.56 40.22
CA ALA A 106 -27.54 -0.53 41.58
C ALA A 106 -27.41 0.92 42.12
N PRO A 107 -27.58 1.17 43.43
CA PRO A 107 -27.28 2.48 44.00
C PRO A 107 -25.76 2.78 43.83
N LEU A 108 -25.43 4.04 43.62
CA LEU A 108 -24.04 4.50 43.71
C LEU A 108 -23.48 4.37 45.13
N PRO A 109 -22.16 4.26 45.32
CA PRO A 109 -21.53 4.62 46.59
C PRO A 109 -22.02 5.99 47.02
N ALA A 110 -22.06 6.28 48.33
CA ALA A 110 -22.54 7.57 48.83
C ALA A 110 -21.86 8.73 48.09
N PRO A 111 -22.55 9.49 47.24
CA PRO A 111 -21.92 10.53 46.43
C PRO A 111 -21.49 11.71 47.30
N ASP A 112 -20.40 12.38 46.93
CA ASP A 112 -19.90 13.57 47.64
C ASP A 112 -20.63 14.84 47.22
N ALA A 113 -21.23 14.84 46.04
CA ALA A 113 -22.09 15.90 45.53
C ALA A 113 -23.15 15.36 44.56
N THR A 114 -24.17 16.19 44.26
CA THR A 114 -25.23 15.83 43.31
C THR A 114 -25.45 16.92 42.28
N GLY A 115 -25.90 16.55 41.07
CA GLY A 115 -26.25 17.46 40.02
C GLY A 115 -27.49 17.05 39.23
N PRO A 116 -28.13 17.98 38.51
CA PRO A 116 -29.42 17.74 37.86
C PRO A 116 -29.30 17.17 36.43
N ALA A 117 -28.08 17.02 35.87
CA ALA A 117 -27.90 16.66 34.47
C ALA A 117 -28.29 15.21 34.20
N ALA A 118 -29.17 15.00 33.21
CA ALA A 118 -29.36 13.68 32.57
C ALA A 118 -28.38 13.58 31.42
N MET A 119 -27.41 12.70 31.55
CA MET A 119 -26.35 12.51 30.57
C MET A 119 -26.75 11.40 29.59
N ALA A 120 -26.35 11.55 28.34
CA ALA A 120 -26.61 10.49 27.35
C ALA A 120 -25.62 9.33 27.52
N ALA A 121 -26.12 8.08 27.41
CA ALA A 121 -25.29 6.89 27.59
C ALA A 121 -24.14 6.79 26.57
N GLY A 122 -24.39 7.06 25.29
CA GLY A 122 -23.42 6.78 24.22
C GLY A 122 -22.46 7.91 23.89
N ALA A 123 -22.88 9.17 24.08
CA ALA A 123 -22.07 10.32 23.65
C ALA A 123 -22.47 11.62 24.38
N GLY A 124 -21.51 12.46 24.71
CA GLY A 124 -21.72 13.71 25.44
C GLY A 124 -20.44 14.48 25.69
N LYS A 125 -20.58 15.61 26.37
CA LYS A 125 -19.47 16.49 26.79
C LYS A 125 -19.61 16.81 28.26
N VAL A 126 -18.56 16.59 29.03
CA VAL A 126 -18.48 16.90 30.46
C VAL A 126 -17.29 17.82 30.70
N ALA A 127 -17.48 18.91 31.39
CA ALA A 127 -16.42 19.84 31.74
C ALA A 127 -16.35 20.07 33.26
N LEU A 128 -15.17 20.05 33.84
CA LEU A 128 -14.88 20.58 35.16
C LEU A 128 -14.54 22.07 35.02
N VAL A 129 -15.31 22.92 35.61
CA VAL A 129 -15.27 24.38 35.34
C VAL A 129 -14.98 25.18 36.62
N ARG A 130 -14.06 26.14 36.56
CA ARG A 130 -13.63 27.04 37.66
C ARG A 130 -14.64 28.15 37.96
N GLN A 131 -15.92 27.87 37.79
CA GLN A 131 -17.03 28.74 38.19
C GLN A 131 -18.28 27.94 38.54
N ALA A 132 -19.16 28.52 39.34
CA ALA A 132 -20.42 27.89 39.75
C ALA A 132 -21.59 28.14 38.78
N THR A 133 -21.42 29.00 37.78
CA THR A 133 -22.42 29.32 36.75
C THR A 133 -22.14 28.58 35.45
N ALA A 134 -23.20 28.35 34.66
CA ALA A 134 -23.07 27.68 33.37
C ALA A 134 -22.14 28.43 32.38
N LEU A 135 -21.35 27.66 31.63
CA LEU A 135 -20.64 28.20 30.46
C LEU A 135 -21.67 28.60 29.38
N ALA A 136 -21.55 29.76 28.80
CA ALA A 136 -22.43 30.21 27.73
C ALA A 136 -21.98 29.77 26.35
N CYS A 137 -21.38 28.57 26.27
CA CYS A 137 -20.85 27.95 25.05
C CYS A 137 -20.99 26.42 25.14
N ASN A 138 -20.72 25.69 24.04
CA ASN A 138 -20.68 24.22 23.98
C ASN A 138 -19.51 23.70 23.17
N GLY A 139 -18.64 24.58 22.67
CA GLY A 139 -17.47 24.22 21.85
C GLY A 139 -17.77 23.81 20.40
N GLY A 140 -19.03 23.51 20.10
CA GLY A 140 -19.52 23.14 18.78
C GLY A 140 -20.32 24.27 18.12
N SER A 141 -21.65 24.13 18.10
CA SER A 141 -22.58 25.16 17.54
C SER A 141 -22.44 26.53 18.17
N THR A 142 -22.01 26.63 19.43
CA THR A 142 -21.66 27.87 20.14
C THR A 142 -20.20 27.75 20.59
N PRO A 143 -19.23 28.20 19.79
CA PRO A 143 -17.81 28.16 20.15
C PRO A 143 -17.51 28.85 21.47
N CYS A 144 -16.58 28.27 22.24
CA CYS A 144 -16.13 28.88 23.50
C CYS A 144 -15.04 29.93 23.21
N SER A 145 -15.15 31.14 23.81
CA SER A 145 -14.10 32.14 23.76
C SER A 145 -12.83 31.67 24.48
N VAL A 146 -11.72 32.38 24.32
CA VAL A 146 -10.47 32.11 25.03
C VAL A 146 -10.68 32.18 26.56
N GLU A 147 -11.43 33.17 27.02
CA GLU A 147 -11.75 33.38 28.45
C GLU A 147 -12.62 32.21 28.97
N GLN A 148 -13.60 31.76 28.20
CA GLN A 148 -14.45 30.62 28.58
C GLN A 148 -13.65 29.30 28.64
N ARG A 149 -12.74 29.09 27.68
CA ARG A 149 -11.84 27.92 27.69
C ARG A 149 -10.90 27.94 28.90
N ALA A 150 -10.39 29.11 29.32
CA ALA A 150 -9.53 29.25 30.49
C ALA A 150 -10.27 28.90 31.82
N LEU A 151 -11.60 28.95 31.84
CA LEU A 151 -12.40 28.50 32.98
C LEU A 151 -12.55 26.97 33.04
N ILE A 152 -12.34 26.26 31.95
CA ILE A 152 -12.39 24.79 31.94
C ILE A 152 -11.10 24.27 32.58
N ALA A 153 -11.26 23.50 33.63
CA ALA A 153 -10.15 22.84 34.33
C ALA A 153 -9.78 21.49 33.67
N ASP A 154 -10.80 20.78 33.17
CA ASP A 154 -10.66 19.51 32.45
C ASP A 154 -11.91 19.27 31.60
N LEU A 155 -11.77 18.64 30.44
CA LEU A 155 -12.87 18.43 29.50
C LEU A 155 -12.84 17.00 28.96
N VAL A 156 -13.97 16.32 29.00
CA VAL A 156 -14.15 14.99 28.40
C VAL A 156 -15.28 15.01 27.40
N GLY A 157 -14.95 14.92 26.12
CA GLY A 157 -15.92 14.58 25.07
C GLY A 157 -15.87 13.08 24.81
N TYR A 158 -17.02 12.40 24.75
CA TYR A 158 -17.10 10.96 24.49
C TYR A 158 -18.07 10.63 23.36
N GLY A 159 -17.84 9.50 22.68
CA GLY A 159 -18.61 9.12 21.51
C GLY A 159 -18.38 10.07 20.32
N ASN A 160 -19.45 10.49 19.67
CA ASN A 160 -19.39 11.46 18.57
C ASN A 160 -19.39 12.94 19.03
N ALA A 161 -18.83 13.23 20.19
CA ALA A 161 -18.76 14.60 20.70
C ALA A 161 -17.96 15.50 19.74
N ASN A 162 -18.43 16.74 19.55
CA ASN A 162 -17.79 17.74 18.72
C ASN A 162 -16.95 18.77 19.50
N PHE A 163 -16.67 18.50 20.78
CA PHE A 163 -15.77 19.28 21.63
C PHE A 163 -15.16 18.36 22.69
N PHE A 164 -13.83 18.26 22.64
CA PHE A 164 -13.02 17.36 23.44
C PHE A 164 -11.59 17.90 23.52
N GLU A 165 -10.75 17.32 24.35
CA GLU A 165 -9.31 17.61 24.39
C GLU A 165 -8.56 16.73 23.37
N GLY A 166 -7.63 17.36 22.66
CA GLY A 166 -6.73 16.69 21.72
C GLY A 166 -7.32 16.37 20.37
N ALA A 167 -6.85 15.27 19.77
CA ALA A 167 -7.15 14.88 18.40
C ALA A 167 -8.46 14.10 18.23
N GLY A 168 -9.07 13.59 19.34
CA GLY A 168 -10.28 12.77 19.27
C GLY A 168 -11.01 12.67 20.60
N ALA A 169 -12.31 12.35 20.52
CA ALA A 169 -13.14 12.11 21.71
C ALA A 169 -12.78 10.75 22.36
N ALA A 170 -13.11 10.61 23.64
CA ALA A 170 -13.11 9.33 24.31
C ALA A 170 -14.09 8.34 23.64
N PRO A 171 -13.94 7.02 23.83
CA PRO A 171 -14.75 6.02 23.14
C PRO A 171 -16.26 6.22 23.30
N THR A 172 -17.03 5.66 22.35
CA THR A 172 -18.50 5.54 22.47
C THR A 172 -18.85 4.61 23.64
N LEU A 173 -19.78 5.03 24.47
CA LEU A 173 -20.19 4.29 25.66
C LEU A 173 -21.55 3.62 25.48
N SER A 174 -22.02 2.97 26.54
CA SER A 174 -23.33 2.33 26.61
C SER A 174 -23.91 2.43 28.03
N ALA A 175 -25.11 1.91 28.25
CA ALA A 175 -25.67 1.82 29.61
C ALA A 175 -24.87 0.85 30.53
N ALA A 176 -24.01 0.00 29.95
CA ALA A 176 -23.17 -0.95 30.70
C ALA A 176 -21.69 -0.49 30.81
N SER A 177 -21.31 0.63 30.20
CA SER A 177 -19.91 1.08 30.17
C SER A 177 -19.77 2.56 30.54
N ALA A 178 -18.63 2.89 31.16
CA ALA A 178 -18.18 4.25 31.45
C ALA A 178 -16.91 4.56 30.67
N ALA A 179 -16.62 5.86 30.44
CA ALA A 179 -15.29 6.30 30.08
C ALA A 179 -14.44 6.29 31.35
N LEU A 180 -13.40 5.50 31.36
CA LEU A 180 -12.46 5.34 32.46
C LEU A 180 -11.15 5.97 32.06
N ARG A 181 -10.68 6.98 32.79
CA ARG A 181 -9.36 7.56 32.59
C ARG A 181 -8.30 6.55 33.03
N ASN A 182 -7.36 6.32 32.16
CA ASN A 182 -6.28 5.34 32.36
C ASN A 182 -5.47 5.67 33.62
N ASP A 183 -4.65 4.72 34.08
CA ASP A 183 -3.86 4.82 35.32
C ASP A 183 -4.69 5.21 36.55
N ASN A 184 -5.84 4.52 36.71
CA ASN A 184 -6.77 4.75 37.83
C ASN A 184 -7.29 6.19 37.96
N GLY A 185 -7.25 6.96 36.86
CA GLY A 185 -7.68 8.36 36.83
C GLY A 185 -6.52 9.35 36.77
N ALA A 186 -5.28 8.90 36.77
CA ALA A 186 -4.11 9.78 36.81
C ALA A 186 -3.57 10.17 35.42
N ALA A 187 -3.82 9.37 34.38
CA ALA A 187 -3.38 9.69 33.02
C ALA A 187 -4.12 10.93 32.49
N ASP A 188 -3.35 11.93 32.09
CA ASP A 188 -3.90 13.18 31.54
C ASP A 188 -2.84 13.82 30.63
N THR A 189 -3.05 13.62 29.33
CA THR A 189 -2.17 14.10 28.27
C THR A 189 -2.86 15.17 27.42
N ASP A 190 -3.99 15.71 27.89
CA ASP A 190 -4.88 16.58 27.11
C ASP A 190 -5.36 15.92 25.80
N GLN A 191 -5.55 14.56 25.79
CA GLN A 191 -5.96 13.76 24.63
C GLN A 191 -7.06 12.77 25.04
N ASN A 192 -8.33 13.11 24.90
CA ASN A 192 -9.41 12.24 25.40
C ASN A 192 -9.40 10.82 24.78
N ASN A 193 -9.03 10.69 23.50
CA ASN A 193 -8.95 9.38 22.83
C ASN A 193 -7.79 8.51 23.34
N ALA A 194 -6.75 9.11 23.92
CA ALA A 194 -5.61 8.39 24.48
C ALA A 194 -5.76 8.16 26.00
N ASP A 195 -6.37 9.13 26.69
CA ASP A 195 -6.48 9.11 28.16
C ASP A 195 -7.61 8.21 28.66
N PHE A 196 -8.60 7.88 27.83
CA PHE A 196 -9.79 7.14 28.25
C PHE A 196 -10.00 5.83 27.49
N THR A 197 -10.43 4.80 28.25
CA THR A 197 -10.92 3.53 27.71
C THR A 197 -12.38 3.31 28.14
N ALA A 198 -13.15 2.58 27.32
CA ALA A 198 -14.50 2.14 27.68
C ALA A 198 -14.42 0.87 28.52
N GLY A 199 -15.04 0.88 29.71
CA GLY A 199 -15.02 -0.28 30.61
C GLY A 199 -16.24 -0.30 31.55
N ALA A 200 -16.33 -1.35 32.40
CA ALA A 200 -17.36 -1.42 33.39
C ALA A 200 -17.25 -0.24 34.39
N PRO A 201 -18.37 0.47 34.72
CA PRO A 201 -18.33 1.60 35.62
C PRO A 201 -17.94 1.17 37.04
N THR A 202 -16.98 1.90 37.62
CA THR A 202 -16.43 1.59 38.98
C THR A 202 -16.36 2.87 39.81
N PRO A 203 -17.51 3.47 40.18
CA PRO A 203 -17.56 4.77 40.83
C PRO A 203 -16.87 4.75 42.20
N ARG A 204 -16.04 5.78 42.48
CA ARG A 204 -15.28 5.99 43.72
C ARG A 204 -15.61 7.35 44.30
N ASN A 205 -15.80 7.42 45.62
CA ASN A 205 -16.09 8.65 46.34
C ASN A 205 -14.86 9.13 47.16
N SER A 206 -15.04 10.19 47.97
CA SER A 206 -13.94 10.77 48.77
C SER A 206 -13.39 9.83 49.85
N GLY A 207 -14.14 8.78 50.23
CA GLY A 207 -13.69 7.73 51.12
C GLY A 207 -12.80 6.67 50.45
N SER A 208 -12.80 6.64 49.11
CA SER A 208 -12.00 5.68 48.31
C SER A 208 -10.56 6.16 48.19
N THR A 209 -9.64 5.20 48.13
CA THR A 209 -8.25 5.44 47.78
C THR A 209 -7.98 4.84 46.40
N ALA A 210 -7.13 5.46 45.60
CA ALA A 210 -6.62 4.80 44.41
C ALA A 210 -6.01 3.45 44.82
N PRO A 211 -6.20 2.40 44.05
CA PRO A 211 -5.37 1.21 44.20
C PRO A 211 -3.91 1.67 44.15
N GLU A 212 -3.10 1.15 45.04
CA GLU A 212 -1.66 1.38 44.96
C GLU A 212 -1.22 0.83 43.59
N PRO A 213 -0.44 1.59 42.78
CA PRO A 213 0.06 1.09 41.51
C PRO A 213 0.74 -0.26 41.75
N GLU A 214 0.44 -1.25 40.91
CA GLU A 214 1.16 -2.53 41.02
C GLU A 214 2.66 -2.26 41.09
N PRO A 215 3.38 -2.86 42.08
CA PRO A 215 4.80 -2.59 42.24
C PRO A 215 5.52 -3.01 40.94
N ALA A 216 6.26 -2.07 40.35
CA ALA A 216 7.04 -2.37 39.15
C ALA A 216 8.21 -3.27 39.51
N THR A 217 8.37 -4.36 38.79
CA THR A 217 9.46 -5.32 38.96
C THR A 217 10.72 -4.84 38.21
N PRO A 218 11.86 -4.74 38.85
CA PRO A 218 13.13 -4.45 38.17
C PRO A 218 13.45 -5.54 37.12
N ARG A 219 13.55 -5.16 35.87
CA ARG A 219 13.97 -6.04 34.76
C ARG A 219 14.95 -5.33 33.88
N THR A 220 15.98 -6.05 33.39
CA THR A 220 16.84 -5.54 32.33
C THR A 220 16.11 -5.64 30.98
N ILE A 221 16.49 -4.85 29.97
CA ILE A 221 15.90 -4.89 28.66
C ILE A 221 15.99 -6.29 28.04
N PRO A 222 17.13 -7.01 28.06
CA PRO A 222 17.18 -8.40 27.57
C PRO A 222 16.24 -9.36 28.31
N GLN A 223 16.01 -9.17 29.61
CA GLN A 223 15.01 -9.97 30.33
C GLN A 223 13.57 -9.67 29.87
N ILE A 224 13.27 -8.40 29.56
CA ILE A 224 11.98 -8.00 29.01
C ILE A 224 11.76 -8.65 27.65
N GLN A 225 12.74 -8.57 26.77
CA GLN A 225 12.68 -9.17 25.43
C GLN A 225 12.60 -10.71 25.47
N GLY A 226 13.49 -11.34 26.24
CA GLY A 226 13.63 -12.78 26.21
C GLY A 226 14.31 -13.27 24.93
N ASN A 227 14.23 -14.57 24.66
CA ASN A 227 14.82 -15.24 23.49
C ASN A 227 13.78 -15.95 22.59
N ALA A 228 12.52 -15.57 22.72
CA ALA A 228 11.42 -16.06 21.92
C ALA A 228 10.81 -14.89 21.13
N LEU A 229 9.87 -15.17 20.24
CA LEU A 229 9.16 -14.15 19.44
C LEU A 229 8.19 -13.27 20.26
N ARG A 230 8.11 -13.46 21.56
CA ARG A 230 7.26 -12.68 22.48
C ARG A 230 7.96 -12.60 23.84
N SER A 231 7.77 -11.48 24.52
CA SER A 231 8.29 -11.25 25.86
C SER A 231 7.75 -12.27 26.86
N PRO A 232 8.62 -12.89 27.68
CA PRO A 232 8.17 -13.71 28.81
C PRO A 232 7.51 -12.90 29.94
N HIS A 233 7.53 -11.57 29.86
CA HIS A 233 7.02 -10.63 30.84
C HIS A 233 5.82 -9.82 30.34
N GLU A 234 5.17 -10.27 29.26
CA GLU A 234 3.95 -9.63 28.75
C GLU A 234 2.91 -9.47 29.84
N GLY A 235 2.35 -8.28 29.96
CA GLY A 235 1.39 -7.90 31.00
C GLY A 235 2.00 -7.45 32.32
N GLU A 236 3.30 -7.68 32.57
CA GLU A 236 3.98 -7.28 33.81
C GLU A 236 4.30 -5.77 33.80
N ARG A 237 4.14 -5.12 34.96
CA ARG A 237 4.62 -3.75 35.16
C ARG A 237 6.08 -3.81 35.56
N VAL A 238 6.94 -3.20 34.75
CA VAL A 238 8.41 -3.27 34.93
C VAL A 238 9.02 -1.90 35.16
N VAL A 239 10.23 -1.89 35.76
CA VAL A 239 11.13 -0.74 35.74
C VAL A 239 12.45 -1.18 35.14
N THR A 240 12.90 -0.44 34.12
CA THR A 240 14.19 -0.70 33.43
C THR A 240 14.96 0.60 33.21
N GLU A 241 16.24 0.48 32.86
CA GLU A 241 17.09 1.61 32.50
C GLU A 241 17.80 1.35 31.18
N GLY A 242 17.98 2.39 30.40
CA GLY A 242 18.70 2.33 29.13
C GLY A 242 19.11 3.71 28.61
N ILE A 243 19.70 3.71 27.43
CA ILE A 243 20.07 4.91 26.68
C ILE A 243 19.04 5.06 25.55
N VAL A 244 18.46 6.24 25.39
CA VAL A 244 17.59 6.57 24.27
C VAL A 244 18.41 6.61 22.99
N THR A 245 18.04 5.82 22.01
CA THR A 245 18.80 5.64 20.76
C THR A 245 18.13 6.22 19.54
N ALA A 246 16.80 6.43 19.56
CA ALA A 246 16.04 7.05 18.49
C ALA A 246 14.67 7.51 18.97
N LEU A 247 14.16 8.59 18.38
CA LEU A 247 12.80 9.07 18.60
C LEU A 247 11.95 8.67 17.39
N LYS A 248 11.01 7.74 17.58
CA LYS A 248 10.08 7.34 16.54
C LYS A 248 8.99 8.40 16.38
N PHE A 249 8.75 8.80 15.18
CA PHE A 249 7.85 9.89 14.83
C PHE A 249 6.55 9.93 15.67
N ASN A 250 6.45 10.89 16.60
CA ASN A 250 5.26 11.27 17.41
C ASN A 250 4.63 10.24 18.35
N ASN A 251 5.16 9.03 18.52
CA ASN A 251 4.46 8.04 19.34
C ASN A 251 5.34 7.21 20.27
N GLY A 252 6.64 7.45 20.33
CA GLY A 252 7.54 6.69 21.19
C GLY A 252 9.02 6.90 20.91
N PHE A 253 9.84 6.13 21.59
CA PHE A 253 11.29 6.15 21.43
C PHE A 253 11.87 4.77 21.66
N PHE A 254 13.05 4.52 21.12
CA PHE A 254 13.81 3.30 21.37
C PHE A 254 14.75 3.48 22.52
N LEU A 255 14.83 2.45 23.36
CA LEU A 255 15.67 2.40 24.54
C LEU A 255 16.57 1.18 24.42
N GLN A 256 17.89 1.35 24.54
CA GLN A 256 18.83 0.25 24.48
C GLN A 256 19.65 0.17 25.77
N ALA A 257 19.92 -1.04 26.23
CA ALA A 257 20.77 -1.29 27.39
C ALA A 257 22.15 -0.68 27.20
N ALA A 258 22.75 -0.12 28.27
CA ALA A 258 24.09 0.49 28.22
C ALA A 258 25.19 -0.53 27.97
N ASN A 259 24.98 -1.76 28.36
CA ASN A 259 25.91 -2.88 28.17
C ASN A 259 25.15 -4.07 27.58
N ASP A 260 25.84 -4.78 26.72
CA ASP A 260 25.39 -6.08 26.20
C ASP A 260 25.37 -7.10 27.36
N ASP A 261 24.36 -7.94 27.42
CA ASP A 261 24.25 -9.03 28.39
C ASP A 261 25.11 -10.25 28.01
N GLY A 262 25.62 -10.28 26.77
CA GLY A 262 26.46 -11.34 26.21
C GLY A 262 25.68 -12.54 25.68
N ASP A 263 24.34 -12.50 25.64
CA ASP A 263 23.52 -13.52 25.02
C ASP A 263 23.09 -13.05 23.62
N PRO A 264 23.60 -13.66 22.54
CA PRO A 264 23.24 -13.25 21.18
C PRO A 264 21.79 -13.60 20.79
N ALA A 265 21.04 -14.28 21.63
CA ALA A 265 19.66 -14.68 21.36
C ALA A 265 18.63 -13.68 21.94
N THR A 266 19.08 -12.73 22.77
CA THR A 266 18.21 -11.71 23.38
C THR A 266 18.48 -10.33 22.79
N SER A 267 17.43 -9.54 22.58
CA SER A 267 17.61 -8.14 22.21
C SER A 267 17.97 -7.28 23.42
N ASN A 268 18.93 -6.38 23.23
CA ASN A 268 19.28 -5.32 24.17
C ASN A 268 18.48 -4.02 23.93
N GLY A 269 17.54 -4.00 22.96
CA GLY A 269 16.67 -2.88 22.62
C GLY A 269 15.22 -3.12 23.02
N VAL A 270 14.44 -2.07 23.22
CA VAL A 270 13.00 -2.14 23.42
C VAL A 270 12.34 -0.84 22.95
N PHE A 271 11.15 -0.94 22.41
CA PHE A 271 10.34 0.23 22.08
C PHE A 271 9.57 0.71 23.31
N VAL A 272 9.52 2.02 23.52
CA VAL A 272 8.71 2.67 24.58
C VAL A 272 7.62 3.48 23.92
N PHE A 273 6.38 2.99 24.00
CA PHE A 273 5.23 3.62 23.39
C PHE A 273 4.64 4.72 24.27
N THR A 274 4.66 5.96 23.78
CA THR A 274 4.19 7.13 24.53
C THR A 274 2.82 7.65 24.07
N SER A 275 2.20 7.02 23.06
CA SER A 275 0.95 7.41 22.41
C SER A 275 0.92 8.85 21.82
N SER A 276 1.91 9.64 22.12
CA SER A 276 2.11 11.03 21.68
C SER A 276 3.60 11.31 21.55
N ALA A 277 3.97 12.55 21.24
CA ALA A 277 5.37 12.95 21.16
C ALA A 277 6.14 12.56 22.44
N PRO A 278 7.35 11.94 22.34
CA PRO A 278 8.15 11.57 23.48
C PRO A 278 8.44 12.75 24.43
N PRO A 279 8.52 12.51 25.73
CA PRO A 279 8.83 13.60 26.68
C PRO A 279 10.26 14.10 26.48
N ALA A 280 10.53 15.36 26.87
CA ALA A 280 11.84 15.98 26.70
C ALA A 280 13.00 15.21 27.40
N SER A 281 12.69 14.38 28.42
CA SER A 281 13.64 13.47 29.05
C SER A 281 14.13 12.35 28.13
N ALA A 282 13.35 12.01 27.11
CA ALA A 282 13.67 10.96 26.13
C ALA A 282 14.39 11.51 24.89
N ALA A 283 15.42 12.33 25.07
CA ALA A 283 16.26 12.78 23.95
C ALA A 283 17.38 11.77 23.67
N ASP A 284 17.83 11.70 22.41
CA ASP A 284 18.92 10.82 21.99
C ASP A 284 20.17 11.01 22.86
N GLY A 285 20.76 9.92 23.28
CA GLY A 285 21.91 9.93 24.19
C GLY A 285 21.56 10.26 25.65
N ASN A 286 20.29 10.38 26.00
CA ASN A 286 19.90 10.46 27.42
C ASN A 286 19.80 9.05 28.02
N ARG A 287 20.38 8.86 29.20
CA ARG A 287 20.09 7.68 30.02
C ARG A 287 18.85 7.95 30.84
N VAL A 288 17.87 7.08 30.72
CA VAL A 288 16.59 7.22 31.41
C VAL A 288 16.25 5.94 32.18
N ARG A 289 15.39 6.10 33.19
CA ARG A 289 14.67 5.01 33.83
C ARG A 289 13.21 5.08 33.36
N VAL A 290 12.71 3.95 32.83
CA VAL A 290 11.36 3.81 32.34
C VAL A 290 10.59 2.83 33.23
N THR A 291 9.42 3.25 33.69
CA THR A 291 8.48 2.38 34.41
C THR A 291 7.19 2.31 33.59
N GLY A 292 6.76 1.11 33.21
CA GLY A 292 5.56 0.93 32.38
C GLY A 292 5.14 -0.53 32.31
N LYS A 293 4.12 -0.85 31.53
CA LYS A 293 3.63 -2.20 31.31
C LYS A 293 4.21 -2.77 30.03
N VAL A 294 4.67 -4.01 30.07
CA VAL A 294 5.15 -4.74 28.87
C VAL A 294 3.93 -5.22 28.08
N GLU A 295 3.88 -4.90 26.83
CA GLU A 295 2.85 -5.35 25.90
C GLU A 295 3.48 -5.84 24.58
N GLU A 296 2.78 -6.79 23.95
CA GLU A 296 3.12 -7.36 22.66
C GLU A 296 2.15 -6.77 21.62
N PHE A 297 2.59 -5.73 20.95
CA PHE A 297 1.73 -5.06 19.98
C PHE A 297 1.71 -5.80 18.64
N VAL A 298 0.50 -6.06 18.14
CA VAL A 298 0.26 -6.53 16.77
C VAL A 298 -0.91 -5.76 16.19
N PRO A 299 -0.82 -5.30 14.91
CA PRO A 299 -1.94 -4.63 14.25
C PRO A 299 -3.16 -5.56 14.15
N ALA A 300 -4.34 -5.06 14.53
CA ALA A 300 -5.59 -5.83 14.46
C ALA A 300 -5.96 -6.26 13.02
N SER A 301 -5.43 -5.59 12.02
CA SER A 301 -5.63 -5.93 10.60
C SER A 301 -4.92 -7.22 10.18
N ASN A 302 -3.85 -7.61 10.85
CA ASN A 302 -3.13 -8.85 10.58
C ASN A 302 -2.48 -9.40 11.85
N VAL A 303 -3.19 -10.27 12.54
CA VAL A 303 -2.77 -10.88 13.80
C VAL A 303 -1.71 -11.98 13.65
N ASN A 304 -1.37 -12.37 12.43
CA ASN A 304 -0.34 -13.39 12.15
C ASN A 304 1.06 -12.80 11.94
N GLN A 305 1.19 -11.47 11.95
CA GLN A 305 2.50 -10.82 11.96
C GLN A 305 3.25 -11.09 13.27
N LEU A 306 4.57 -10.87 13.26
CA LEU A 306 5.32 -10.77 14.50
C LEU A 306 4.78 -9.62 15.35
N THR A 307 4.92 -9.73 16.64
CA THR A 307 4.60 -8.66 17.59
C THR A 307 5.78 -7.72 17.75
N ILE A 308 5.54 -6.55 18.33
CA ILE A 308 6.60 -5.65 18.82
C ILE A 308 6.53 -5.69 20.34
N THR A 309 7.62 -6.02 20.99
CA THR A 309 7.71 -5.89 22.44
C THR A 309 7.82 -4.40 22.80
N GLU A 310 6.81 -3.87 23.49
CA GLU A 310 6.79 -2.45 23.87
C GLU A 310 6.48 -2.23 25.35
N ILE A 311 6.98 -1.09 25.87
CA ILE A 311 6.61 -0.62 27.21
C ILE A 311 5.58 0.50 27.05
N THR A 312 4.36 0.24 27.50
CA THR A 312 3.22 1.16 27.40
C THR A 312 2.95 1.92 28.70
N GLY A 313 2.28 3.09 28.61
CA GLY A 313 1.99 3.95 29.76
C GLY A 313 3.22 4.37 30.54
N PRO A 314 4.32 4.81 29.89
CA PRO A 314 5.60 4.97 30.55
C PRO A 314 5.68 6.20 31.44
N THR A 315 6.31 6.05 32.61
CA THR A 315 6.92 7.15 33.35
C THR A 315 8.40 7.18 33.05
N VAL A 316 8.93 8.32 32.58
CA VAL A 316 10.30 8.47 32.12
C VAL A 316 11.09 9.42 33.02
N GLU A 317 12.03 8.91 33.80
CA GLU A 317 12.94 9.66 34.70
C GLU A 317 14.29 9.85 34.02
N LEU A 318 14.75 11.10 33.91
CA LEU A 318 16.07 11.41 33.38
C LEU A 318 17.16 11.10 34.40
N LEU A 319 18.11 10.23 34.04
CA LEU A 319 19.24 9.87 34.89
C LEU A 319 20.54 10.59 34.51
N ALA A 320 20.81 10.74 33.21
CA ALA A 320 21.99 11.44 32.68
C ALA A 320 21.74 11.90 31.26
N THR A 321 22.49 12.91 30.80
CA THR A 321 22.43 13.45 29.44
C THR A 321 23.78 13.26 28.73
N GLY A 322 23.76 13.18 27.39
CA GLY A 322 24.96 13.13 26.56
C GLY A 322 25.80 11.86 26.75
N VAL A 323 25.13 10.75 27.05
CA VAL A 323 25.80 9.44 27.15
C VAL A 323 26.06 8.94 25.73
N ALA A 324 27.22 8.29 25.52
CA ALA A 324 27.54 7.69 24.22
C ALA A 324 26.50 6.64 23.85
N LEU A 325 26.06 6.68 22.61
CA LEU A 325 25.11 5.67 22.08
C LEU A 325 25.80 4.28 22.07
N PRO A 326 25.06 3.20 22.31
CA PRO A 326 25.57 1.84 22.16
C PRO A 326 26.14 1.61 20.77
N ALA A 327 27.18 0.80 20.64
CA ALA A 327 27.74 0.41 19.35
C ALA A 327 26.69 -0.36 18.53
N PRO A 328 26.57 -0.10 17.22
CA PRO A 328 25.65 -0.84 16.38
C PRO A 328 26.11 -2.28 16.16
N VAL A 329 25.17 -3.19 15.98
CA VAL A 329 25.44 -4.55 15.50
C VAL A 329 25.44 -4.52 13.97
N GLU A 330 26.49 -5.04 13.33
CA GLU A 330 26.54 -5.14 11.86
C GLU A 330 25.64 -6.28 11.38
N LEU A 331 24.71 -5.99 10.48
CA LEU A 331 23.89 -6.99 9.80
C LEU A 331 24.74 -7.70 8.74
N THR A 332 24.70 -9.02 8.75
CA THR A 332 25.51 -9.87 7.90
C THR A 332 24.64 -10.63 6.88
N ALA A 333 25.30 -11.33 5.94
CA ALA A 333 24.60 -12.21 4.99
C ALA A 333 23.82 -13.36 5.66
N ALA A 334 24.11 -13.68 6.92
CA ALA A 334 23.34 -14.66 7.68
C ALA A 334 22.02 -14.06 8.21
N ASP A 335 22.01 -12.76 8.49
CA ASP A 335 20.85 -12.03 9.00
C ASP A 335 19.86 -11.69 7.87
N LEU A 336 20.39 -11.36 6.69
CA LEU A 336 19.64 -10.99 5.49
C LEU A 336 19.86 -12.04 4.39
N SER A 337 19.52 -13.28 4.68
CA SER A 337 19.64 -14.43 3.76
C SER A 337 18.31 -14.76 3.10
N PRO A 338 18.29 -15.21 1.84
CA PRO A 338 17.10 -15.81 1.23
C PRO A 338 16.49 -16.98 2.00
N SER A 339 17.24 -17.60 2.91
CA SER A 339 16.77 -18.65 3.82
C SER A 339 16.41 -18.16 5.22
N ALA A 340 16.47 -16.85 5.50
CA ALA A 340 16.07 -16.30 6.76
C ALA A 340 14.57 -16.47 6.99
N THR A 341 14.17 -16.52 8.27
CA THR A 341 12.76 -16.56 8.65
C THR A 341 12.32 -15.19 9.18
N PRO A 342 11.03 -14.88 9.24
CA PRO A 342 10.54 -13.63 9.81
C PRO A 342 11.13 -13.31 11.19
N GLY A 343 11.34 -14.33 12.04
CA GLY A 343 11.92 -14.16 13.38
C GLY A 343 13.45 -14.05 13.44
N THR A 344 14.16 -14.08 12.31
CA THR A 344 15.65 -14.08 12.32
C THR A 344 16.24 -12.82 12.96
N LEU A 345 15.59 -11.67 12.76
CA LEU A 345 16.05 -10.37 13.29
C LEU A 345 15.44 -10.01 14.65
N GLU A 346 14.57 -10.84 15.21
CA GLU A 346 13.93 -10.62 16.52
C GLU A 346 14.93 -10.29 17.63
N ARG A 347 16.05 -11.03 17.67
CA ARG A 347 17.15 -10.81 18.60
C ARG A 347 17.81 -9.42 18.53
N LEU A 348 17.45 -8.60 17.56
CA LEU A 348 17.94 -7.24 17.32
C LEU A 348 16.83 -6.19 17.39
N GLU A 349 15.60 -6.58 17.73
CA GLU A 349 14.47 -5.65 17.82
C GLU A 349 14.81 -4.44 18.71
N GLY A 350 14.58 -3.24 18.21
CA GLY A 350 14.84 -1.99 18.92
C GLY A 350 16.32 -1.65 19.14
N MET A 351 17.27 -2.47 18.65
CA MET A 351 18.70 -2.22 18.77
C MET A 351 19.22 -1.34 17.63
N ARG A 352 20.33 -0.67 17.89
CA ARG A 352 21.13 -0.02 16.85
C ARG A 352 21.83 -1.07 16.00
N VAL A 353 21.64 -0.98 14.69
CA VAL A 353 22.24 -1.86 13.69
C VAL A 353 22.92 -1.04 12.59
N SER A 354 23.82 -1.67 11.86
CA SER A 354 24.51 -1.06 10.71
C SER A 354 24.58 -2.00 9.53
N VAL A 355 24.58 -1.43 8.33
CA VAL A 355 24.87 -2.10 7.07
C VAL A 355 25.91 -1.24 6.34
N ALA A 356 27.10 -1.78 6.15
CA ALA A 356 28.21 -1.01 5.60
C ALA A 356 27.94 -0.57 4.14
N ASN A 357 27.47 -1.51 3.33
CA ASN A 357 27.06 -1.28 1.95
C ASN A 357 25.79 -2.07 1.67
N ALA A 358 24.86 -1.45 0.96
CA ALA A 358 23.61 -2.06 0.53
C ALA A 358 23.29 -1.68 -0.91
N VAL A 359 22.44 -2.45 -1.58
CA VAL A 359 21.92 -2.15 -2.91
C VAL A 359 20.42 -1.96 -2.80
N VAL A 360 19.91 -0.90 -3.39
CA VAL A 360 18.46 -0.62 -3.44
C VAL A 360 17.79 -1.62 -4.39
N VAL A 361 16.78 -2.34 -3.90
CA VAL A 361 15.99 -3.32 -4.67
C VAL A 361 14.54 -2.89 -4.86
N GLY A 362 14.05 -1.97 -4.05
CA GLY A 362 12.77 -1.28 -4.25
C GLY A 362 13.00 0.22 -4.14
N PRO A 363 12.56 1.02 -5.12
CA PRO A 363 12.81 2.46 -5.15
C PRO A 363 12.02 3.17 -4.06
N SER A 364 12.34 4.45 -3.82
CA SER A 364 11.57 5.27 -2.87
C SER A 364 10.10 5.39 -3.29
N GLU A 365 9.25 4.99 -2.38
CA GLU A 365 7.80 5.13 -2.47
C GLU A 365 7.34 6.51 -1.97
N GLY A 366 6.04 6.78 -2.03
CA GLY A 366 5.49 8.02 -1.53
C GLY A 366 4.11 8.34 -2.07
N ARG A 367 3.80 9.62 -2.12
CA ARG A 367 2.49 10.11 -2.57
C ARG A 367 2.59 10.80 -3.92
N ILE A 368 1.67 10.44 -4.80
CA ILE A 368 1.39 11.17 -6.05
C ILE A 368 0.20 12.11 -5.81
N ASP A 369 0.34 13.34 -6.26
CA ASP A 369 -0.73 14.31 -6.40
C ASP A 369 -1.09 14.38 -7.89
N GLU A 370 -2.18 13.70 -8.25
CA GLU A 370 -2.61 13.60 -9.65
C GLU A 370 -3.06 14.95 -10.21
N ASP A 371 -3.72 15.77 -9.38
CA ASP A 371 -4.26 17.08 -9.78
C ASP A 371 -3.18 18.03 -10.29
N ASP A 372 -2.00 17.98 -9.69
CA ASP A 372 -0.84 18.82 -10.03
C ASP A 372 0.24 18.05 -10.82
N ALA A 373 0.07 16.75 -11.02
CA ALA A 373 1.08 15.83 -11.53
C ALA A 373 2.44 16.02 -10.83
N THR A 374 2.39 16.03 -9.49
CA THR A 374 3.57 16.10 -8.62
C THR A 374 3.66 14.86 -7.76
N ALA A 375 4.81 14.62 -7.19
CA ALA A 375 5.01 13.54 -6.26
C ALA A 375 6.00 13.93 -5.16
N SER A 376 5.92 13.23 -4.03
CA SER A 376 6.85 13.40 -2.93
C SER A 376 7.14 12.05 -2.28
N SER A 377 8.42 11.74 -2.10
CA SER A 377 8.84 10.56 -1.38
C SER A 377 8.44 10.62 0.10
N ASP A 378 8.00 9.50 0.64
CA ASP A 378 7.81 9.30 2.08
C ASP A 378 9.08 8.79 2.77
N GLY A 379 10.13 8.49 1.98
CA GLY A 379 11.41 8.00 2.44
C GLY A 379 11.43 6.51 2.74
N VAL A 380 10.46 5.75 2.26
CA VAL A 380 10.43 4.28 2.36
C VAL A 380 11.01 3.67 1.10
N PHE A 381 11.97 2.79 1.24
CA PHE A 381 12.57 2.02 0.15
C PHE A 381 13.16 0.72 0.70
N TYR A 382 13.61 -0.18 -0.17
CA TYR A 382 14.10 -1.48 0.24
C TYR A 382 15.51 -1.77 -0.27
N VAL A 383 16.28 -2.46 0.56
CA VAL A 383 17.68 -2.78 0.24
C VAL A 383 17.98 -4.25 0.52
N THR A 384 19.02 -4.76 -0.16
CA THR A 384 19.70 -6.02 0.15
C THR A 384 21.19 -5.78 0.32
N LEU A 385 21.92 -6.78 0.80
CA LEU A 385 23.38 -6.78 0.75
C LEU A 385 23.86 -6.94 -0.71
N PRO A 386 25.05 -6.43 -1.09
CA PRO A 386 25.50 -6.43 -2.48
C PRO A 386 25.58 -7.81 -3.15
N ASP A 387 25.88 -8.86 -2.38
CA ASP A 387 26.02 -10.22 -2.87
C ASP A 387 24.70 -11.03 -2.84
N VAL A 388 23.60 -10.41 -2.39
CA VAL A 388 22.28 -11.03 -2.35
C VAL A 388 21.54 -10.70 -3.64
N PRO A 389 20.97 -11.69 -4.35
CA PRO A 389 20.19 -11.44 -5.55
C PRO A 389 18.99 -10.52 -5.29
N THR A 390 18.51 -9.83 -6.32
CA THR A 390 17.26 -9.09 -6.25
C THR A 390 16.13 -10.01 -5.80
N PRO A 391 15.39 -9.68 -4.76
CA PRO A 391 14.28 -10.49 -4.29
C PRO A 391 13.12 -10.48 -5.29
N PHE A 392 12.67 -11.67 -5.67
CA PHE A 392 11.49 -11.85 -6.52
C PHE A 392 10.31 -12.34 -5.69
N ARG A 393 9.10 -11.99 -6.09
CA ARG A 393 7.89 -12.63 -5.60
C ARG A 393 7.91 -14.11 -6.01
N GLU A 394 7.75 -15.01 -5.06
CA GLU A 394 7.77 -16.45 -5.24
C GLU A 394 6.35 -17.05 -5.20
N PRO A 395 6.14 -18.28 -5.70
CA PRO A 395 4.84 -18.94 -5.66
C PRO A 395 4.27 -19.09 -4.24
N GLY A 396 2.97 -18.92 -4.09
CA GLY A 396 2.25 -19.25 -2.87
C GLY A 396 1.79 -18.08 -2.01
N ILE A 397 1.18 -18.41 -0.87
CA ILE A 397 0.65 -17.47 0.13
C ILE A 397 1.79 -17.05 1.06
N GLY A 398 1.87 -15.78 1.43
CA GLY A 398 2.87 -15.29 2.37
C GLY A 398 2.78 -15.98 3.73
N VAL A 399 3.93 -16.42 4.30
CA VAL A 399 3.97 -17.20 5.55
C VAL A 399 3.34 -16.50 6.76
N MET A 400 3.21 -15.19 6.72
CA MET A 400 2.55 -14.39 7.76
C MET A 400 1.15 -13.92 7.39
N ASP A 401 0.57 -14.47 6.33
CA ASP A 401 -0.73 -14.04 5.86
C ASP A 401 -1.86 -14.58 6.74
N ALA A 402 -2.84 -13.74 7.02
CA ALA A 402 -4.00 -14.09 7.85
C ALA A 402 -4.83 -15.25 7.26
N ALA A 403 -4.83 -15.43 5.95
CA ALA A 403 -5.55 -16.50 5.29
C ALA A 403 -5.02 -17.89 5.67
N LEU A 404 -3.74 -18.03 6.05
CA LEU A 404 -3.15 -19.31 6.48
C LEU A 404 -3.77 -19.83 7.78
N ALA A 405 -4.19 -18.95 8.69
CA ALA A 405 -4.84 -19.34 9.95
C ALA A 405 -6.21 -19.99 9.74
N THR A 406 -6.81 -19.80 8.56
CA THR A 406 -8.17 -20.23 8.23
C THR A 406 -8.23 -21.14 6.99
N LEU A 407 -7.14 -21.85 6.68
CA LEU A 407 -7.09 -22.75 5.53
C LEU A 407 -8.22 -23.80 5.59
N PRO A 408 -9.00 -23.96 4.50
CA PRO A 408 -10.00 -25.00 4.43
C PRO A 408 -9.36 -26.39 4.48
N PRO A 409 -10.04 -27.41 5.02
CA PRO A 409 -9.54 -28.76 5.04
C PRO A 409 -9.15 -29.27 3.63
N GLY A 410 -7.98 -29.88 3.51
CA GLY A 410 -7.47 -30.45 2.25
C GLY A 410 -6.76 -29.46 1.33
N LYS A 411 -6.68 -28.18 1.67
CA LYS A 411 -5.86 -27.20 0.96
C LYS A 411 -4.42 -27.23 1.47
N ASN A 412 -3.49 -27.14 0.54
CA ASN A 412 -2.05 -27.14 0.80
C ASN A 412 -1.35 -26.24 -0.23
N PRO A 413 -1.63 -24.92 -0.23
CA PRO A 413 -0.99 -24.00 -1.17
C PRO A 413 0.52 -23.94 -0.90
N PRO A 414 1.34 -23.62 -1.92
CA PRO A 414 2.73 -23.26 -1.70
C PRO A 414 2.83 -22.04 -0.78
N LEU A 415 3.96 -21.89 -0.11
CA LEU A 415 4.22 -20.78 0.82
C LEU A 415 5.32 -19.89 0.27
N PHE A 416 5.10 -18.60 0.36
CA PHE A 416 6.07 -17.56 0.07
C PHE A 416 6.66 -17.03 1.38
N ASP A 417 7.97 -17.07 1.52
CA ASP A 417 8.66 -16.67 2.76
C ASP A 417 8.68 -15.16 3.01
N THR A 418 8.17 -14.37 2.07
CA THR A 418 8.09 -12.91 2.10
C THR A 418 9.43 -12.19 1.92
N ASN A 419 10.44 -12.87 1.37
CA ASN A 419 11.75 -12.30 1.04
C ASN A 419 12.43 -11.64 2.25
N GLN A 420 12.87 -12.45 3.21
CA GLN A 420 13.48 -11.97 4.46
C GLN A 420 14.89 -11.39 4.25
N GLU A 421 15.50 -11.60 3.09
CA GLU A 421 16.78 -11.00 2.69
C GLU A 421 16.69 -9.50 2.41
N ARG A 422 15.50 -8.96 2.22
CA ARG A 422 15.29 -7.51 2.04
C ARG A 422 15.05 -6.80 3.35
N LEU A 423 15.63 -5.64 3.51
CA LEU A 423 15.43 -4.75 4.64
C LEU A 423 14.71 -3.49 4.18
N MET A 424 13.59 -3.15 4.81
CA MET A 424 12.98 -1.84 4.62
C MET A 424 13.87 -0.76 5.21
N VAL A 425 14.01 0.36 4.54
CA VAL A 425 14.61 1.58 5.10
C VAL A 425 13.54 2.65 5.17
N ARG A 426 13.33 3.21 6.36
CA ARG A 426 12.42 4.33 6.58
C ARG A 426 13.22 5.57 6.91
N SER A 427 13.76 6.22 5.87
CA SER A 427 14.68 7.34 6.03
C SER A 427 14.06 8.54 6.78
N ARG A 428 12.74 8.65 6.79
CA ARG A 428 11.96 9.63 7.55
C ARG A 428 11.38 9.07 8.86
N GLY A 429 11.80 7.88 9.30
CA GLY A 429 11.21 7.19 10.45
C GLY A 429 11.50 7.82 11.81
N GLN A 430 12.49 8.69 11.90
CA GLN A 430 12.85 9.40 13.14
C GLN A 430 12.43 10.88 13.10
N VAL A 431 12.24 11.46 14.28
CA VAL A 431 11.96 12.90 14.45
C VAL A 431 13.12 13.73 13.89
N GLY A 432 12.82 14.64 12.97
CA GLY A 432 13.83 15.50 12.33
C GLY A 432 14.56 14.91 11.14
N ALA A 433 14.26 13.66 10.77
CA ALA A 433 14.81 13.01 9.59
C ALA A 433 14.15 13.49 8.28
N PHE A 434 14.85 13.31 7.16
CA PHE A 434 14.41 13.68 5.82
C PHE A 434 14.12 12.42 4.98
N ALA A 435 13.15 12.54 4.07
CA ALA A 435 12.90 11.51 3.08
C ALA A 435 14.05 11.48 2.06
N LEU A 436 14.64 10.30 1.86
CA LEU A 436 15.55 10.04 0.75
C LEU A 436 14.74 9.65 -0.49
N SER A 437 15.23 10.02 -1.65
CA SER A 437 14.71 9.60 -2.94
C SER A 437 15.80 8.80 -3.65
N VAL A 438 15.57 7.49 -3.85
CA VAL A 438 16.55 6.56 -4.41
C VAL A 438 15.89 5.64 -5.42
N ASP A 439 16.63 5.30 -6.49
CA ASP A 439 16.22 4.37 -7.54
C ASP A 439 16.75 2.96 -7.27
N THR A 440 16.07 1.95 -7.78
CA THR A 440 16.55 0.56 -7.77
C THR A 440 17.91 0.45 -8.44
N GLY A 441 18.82 -0.32 -7.86
CA GLY A 441 20.19 -0.51 -8.33
C GLY A 441 21.16 0.57 -7.88
N ALA A 442 20.72 1.55 -7.05
CA ALA A 442 21.64 2.48 -6.41
C ALA A 442 22.42 1.80 -5.28
N ASP A 443 23.70 2.12 -5.15
CA ASP A 443 24.53 1.74 -4.02
C ASP A 443 24.26 2.68 -2.84
N LEU A 444 24.03 2.09 -1.65
CA LEU A 444 23.78 2.82 -0.42
C LEU A 444 24.91 2.54 0.57
N ALA A 445 25.57 3.59 1.05
CA ALA A 445 26.65 3.50 2.01
C ALA A 445 26.29 4.17 3.35
N GLY A 446 26.82 3.60 4.44
CA GLY A 446 26.70 4.20 5.78
C GLY A 446 25.31 4.08 6.39
N LEU A 447 24.60 3.01 6.11
CA LEU A 447 23.29 2.75 6.69
C LEU A 447 23.47 2.33 8.16
N LEU A 448 23.09 3.22 9.06
CA LEU A 448 23.21 3.09 10.51
C LEU A 448 21.95 3.65 11.17
N GLY A 449 21.36 2.91 12.08
CA GLY A 449 20.12 3.35 12.76
C GLY A 449 19.56 2.31 13.70
N VAL A 450 18.30 2.44 14.06
CA VAL A 450 17.58 1.49 14.92
C VAL A 450 16.72 0.55 14.09
N LEU A 451 16.71 -0.72 14.46
CA LEU A 451 15.88 -1.75 13.85
C LEU A 451 14.50 -1.74 14.49
N ASP A 452 13.50 -1.51 13.69
CA ASP A 452 12.05 -1.49 14.02
C ASP A 452 11.34 -2.61 13.25
N TYR A 453 10.21 -3.07 13.73
CA TYR A 453 9.31 -3.93 12.96
C TYR A 453 8.07 -3.13 12.57
N PHE A 454 7.79 -3.04 11.28
CA PHE A 454 6.71 -2.19 10.78
C PHE A 454 6.06 -2.77 9.53
N GLY A 455 4.72 -2.85 9.54
CA GLY A 455 3.96 -3.30 8.38
C GLY A 455 4.27 -4.73 7.94
N GLY A 456 4.64 -5.61 8.85
CA GLY A 456 4.93 -7.01 8.55
C GLY A 456 6.37 -7.26 8.07
N THR A 457 7.27 -6.30 8.21
CA THR A 457 8.66 -6.43 7.79
C THR A 457 9.61 -5.68 8.72
N TRP A 458 10.87 -6.11 8.75
CA TRP A 458 11.92 -5.41 9.49
C TRP A 458 12.31 -4.12 8.77
N ALA A 459 12.41 -3.04 9.53
CA ALA A 459 12.67 -1.70 9.03
C ALA A 459 13.83 -1.04 9.78
N LEU A 460 14.79 -0.49 9.07
CA LEU A 460 15.85 0.32 9.66
C LEU A 460 15.45 1.80 9.60
N LEU A 461 15.51 2.47 10.73
CA LEU A 461 15.31 3.91 10.87
C LEU A 461 16.68 4.59 10.98
N PRO A 462 17.20 5.22 9.92
CA PRO A 462 18.54 5.80 9.92
C PRO A 462 18.72 6.91 10.96
N ASP A 463 19.91 6.96 11.55
CA ASP A 463 20.32 8.03 12.46
C ASP A 463 20.27 9.38 11.74
N THR A 464 19.63 10.36 12.35
CA THR A 464 19.49 11.71 11.78
C THR A 464 20.81 12.46 11.66
N ALA A 465 21.77 12.17 12.55
CA ALA A 465 23.10 12.80 12.56
C ALA A 465 24.03 12.27 11.46
N THR A 466 23.81 11.05 10.99
CA THR A 466 24.61 10.38 9.96
C THR A 466 23.73 9.71 8.92
N PRO A 467 22.99 10.49 8.13
CA PRO A 467 22.13 9.92 7.11
C PRO A 467 22.93 9.14 6.06
N PRO A 468 22.42 8.01 5.57
CA PRO A 468 23.10 7.24 4.53
C PRO A 468 23.19 8.04 3.22
N THR A 469 24.16 7.68 2.39
CA THR A 469 24.36 8.28 1.06
C THR A 469 24.08 7.27 -0.02
N ALA A 470 23.28 7.67 -1.01
CA ALA A 470 22.98 6.85 -2.19
C ALA A 470 23.75 7.38 -3.40
N VAL A 471 24.33 6.48 -4.20
CA VAL A 471 25.07 6.83 -5.41
C VAL A 471 24.67 5.89 -6.55
N GLY A 472 24.40 6.47 -7.71
CA GLY A 472 24.16 5.70 -8.92
C GLY A 472 22.74 5.18 -9.05
N GLY A 473 22.61 4.18 -9.82
CA GLY A 473 21.46 3.57 -10.40
C GLY A 473 21.74 3.36 -11.88
N PRO A 474 21.39 2.22 -12.48
CA PRO A 474 21.63 2.01 -13.90
C PRO A 474 20.80 3.00 -14.74
N PRO A 475 21.30 3.43 -15.91
CA PRO A 475 20.48 4.19 -16.82
C PRO A 475 19.28 3.31 -17.26
N PRO A 476 18.10 3.91 -17.48
CA PRO A 476 16.92 3.14 -17.86
C PRO A 476 17.12 2.44 -19.22
N PRO A 477 17.05 1.10 -19.28
CA PRO A 477 17.18 0.38 -20.54
C PRO A 477 15.90 0.55 -21.37
N ALA A 478 16.11 0.97 -22.64
CA ALA A 478 15.03 1.04 -23.61
C ALA A 478 14.83 -0.33 -24.28
N ALA A 479 13.60 -0.57 -24.74
CA ALA A 479 13.32 -1.70 -25.64
C ALA A 479 14.18 -1.63 -26.91
N GLY A 480 14.47 -2.79 -27.48
CA GLY A 480 15.21 -2.93 -28.73
C GLY A 480 14.50 -2.23 -29.89
N ARG A 481 15.25 -1.77 -30.88
CA ARG A 481 14.63 -1.19 -32.08
C ARG A 481 14.01 -2.29 -32.94
N ALA A 482 12.78 -2.12 -33.36
CA ALA A 482 12.11 -3.04 -34.27
C ALA A 482 12.89 -3.20 -35.58
N LEU A 483 13.06 -4.44 -36.01
CA LEU A 483 13.62 -4.77 -37.35
C LEU A 483 12.53 -4.62 -38.40
N GLY A 484 12.96 -4.47 -39.66
CA GLY A 484 12.03 -4.27 -40.77
C GLY A 484 11.07 -5.42 -41.06
N ASP A 485 11.41 -6.62 -40.58
CA ASP A 485 10.66 -7.86 -40.70
C ASP A 485 9.93 -8.28 -39.40
N GLU A 486 9.88 -7.40 -38.41
CA GLU A 486 9.17 -7.65 -37.16
C GLU A 486 7.80 -6.98 -37.12
N VAL A 487 6.86 -7.62 -36.42
CA VAL A 487 5.61 -7.08 -35.91
C VAL A 487 5.80 -6.84 -34.41
N THR A 488 5.53 -5.63 -33.95
CA THR A 488 5.70 -5.27 -32.55
C THR A 488 4.37 -4.95 -31.89
N ILE A 489 4.13 -5.59 -30.73
CA ILE A 489 2.90 -5.42 -29.95
C ILE A 489 3.34 -5.09 -28.52
N GLY A 490 2.72 -4.09 -27.89
CA GLY A 490 3.02 -3.69 -26.51
C GLY A 490 1.80 -3.71 -25.62
N GLY A 491 2.04 -3.79 -24.30
CA GLY A 491 1.09 -3.56 -23.22
C GLY A 491 1.64 -2.50 -22.29
N PHE A 492 0.83 -1.50 -21.88
CA PHE A 492 1.27 -0.43 -21.00
C PHE A 492 0.15 0.02 -20.06
N ASN A 493 0.35 -0.14 -18.76
CA ASN A 493 -0.45 0.50 -17.73
C ASN A 493 -0.01 1.97 -17.61
N LEU A 494 -0.91 2.91 -17.80
CA LEU A 494 -0.64 4.35 -17.85
C LEU A 494 -0.90 5.05 -16.50
N LEU A 495 -1.20 4.30 -15.45
CA LEU A 495 -1.45 4.80 -14.09
C LEU A 495 -2.49 5.93 -14.08
N ARG A 496 -3.78 5.56 -14.06
CA ARG A 496 -4.89 6.51 -13.86
C ARG A 496 -4.76 7.75 -14.78
N PHE A 497 -4.75 7.51 -16.10
CA PHE A 497 -4.54 8.54 -17.10
C PHE A 497 -5.82 9.31 -17.40
N PHE A 498 -6.08 10.33 -16.57
CA PHE A 498 -7.28 11.17 -16.60
C PHE A 498 -7.06 12.46 -17.36
N ASP A 499 -8.16 13.14 -17.72
CA ASP A 499 -8.16 14.44 -18.35
C ASP A 499 -8.73 15.55 -17.44
N GLU A 500 -8.91 16.76 -18.00
CA GLU A 500 -9.39 17.94 -17.27
C GLU A 500 -10.93 18.09 -17.31
N MET A 501 -11.64 17.13 -17.90
CA MET A 501 -13.09 17.18 -18.06
C MET A 501 -13.79 16.30 -17.02
N ASP A 502 -14.88 16.77 -16.45
CA ASP A 502 -15.76 15.95 -15.62
C ASP A 502 -16.77 15.23 -16.53
N ASP A 503 -16.46 13.99 -16.88
CA ASP A 503 -17.33 13.15 -17.69
C ASP A 503 -18.44 12.46 -16.88
N SER A 504 -18.55 12.76 -15.57
CA SER A 504 -19.51 12.14 -14.64
C SER A 504 -19.40 10.60 -14.60
N ASN A 505 -18.23 10.05 -14.86
CA ASN A 505 -17.92 8.62 -14.91
C ASN A 505 -17.22 8.10 -13.64
N GLY A 506 -17.05 8.97 -12.63
CA GLY A 506 -16.34 8.67 -11.37
C GLY A 506 -14.84 8.91 -11.43
N ALA A 507 -14.27 9.27 -12.58
CA ALA A 507 -12.88 9.67 -12.71
C ALA A 507 -12.65 11.04 -12.04
N PRO A 508 -11.50 11.27 -11.41
CA PRO A 508 -11.10 12.60 -10.97
C PRO A 508 -10.73 13.47 -12.20
N THR A 509 -10.95 14.77 -12.10
CA THR A 509 -10.45 15.74 -13.07
C THR A 509 -9.08 16.26 -12.63
N ILE A 510 -8.17 16.47 -13.56
CA ILE A 510 -6.82 16.98 -13.28
C ILE A 510 -6.65 18.37 -13.90
N LYS A 511 -5.65 19.14 -13.43
CA LYS A 511 -5.37 20.47 -13.98
C LYS A 511 -4.80 20.37 -15.41
N PRO A 512 -5.11 21.31 -16.31
CA PRO A 512 -4.61 21.27 -17.68
C PRO A 512 -3.07 21.20 -17.79
N GLU A 513 -2.36 21.86 -16.88
CA GLU A 513 -0.90 21.84 -16.82
C GLU A 513 -0.37 20.46 -16.40
N ALA A 514 -1.08 19.78 -15.51
CA ALA A 514 -0.78 18.42 -15.10
C ALA A 514 -0.99 17.44 -16.26
N LEU A 515 -2.11 17.60 -16.99
CA LEU A 515 -2.39 16.81 -18.19
C LEU A 515 -1.30 17.01 -19.25
N ASP A 516 -0.92 18.25 -19.56
CA ASP A 516 0.14 18.54 -20.55
C ASP A 516 1.48 17.90 -20.16
N LYS A 517 1.85 17.97 -18.88
CA LYS A 517 3.03 17.30 -18.33
C LYS A 517 2.95 15.78 -18.51
N ARG A 518 1.84 15.16 -18.13
CA ARG A 518 1.64 13.71 -18.26
C ARG A 518 1.68 13.27 -19.72
N LEU A 519 1.00 13.97 -20.62
CA LEU A 519 1.04 13.72 -22.06
C LEU A 519 2.46 13.78 -22.61
N ALA A 520 3.25 14.81 -22.21
CA ALA A 520 4.63 14.97 -22.69
C ALA A 520 5.55 13.84 -22.20
N LYS A 521 5.48 13.52 -20.90
CA LYS A 521 6.29 12.45 -20.31
C LYS A 521 5.94 11.09 -20.90
N THR A 522 4.66 10.75 -20.98
CA THR A 522 4.18 9.46 -21.50
C THR A 522 4.51 9.31 -22.99
N ALA A 523 4.36 10.37 -23.78
CA ALA A 523 4.80 10.36 -25.17
C ALA A 523 6.33 10.11 -25.28
N GLY A 524 7.15 10.77 -24.45
CA GLY A 524 8.59 10.51 -24.37
C GLY A 524 8.92 9.06 -24.02
N ALA A 525 8.24 8.49 -23.03
CA ALA A 525 8.38 7.09 -22.64
C ALA A 525 8.09 6.13 -23.81
N ILE A 526 7.01 6.36 -24.54
CA ILE A 526 6.62 5.54 -25.69
C ILE A 526 7.58 5.73 -26.88
N CYS A 527 8.02 6.98 -27.17
CA CYS A 527 8.92 7.26 -28.28
C CYS A 527 10.34 6.71 -28.05
N ASP A 528 10.91 7.02 -26.85
CA ASP A 528 12.34 6.88 -26.61
C ASP A 528 12.72 5.56 -25.94
N TYR A 529 11.76 4.95 -25.22
CA TYR A 529 12.03 3.71 -24.48
C TYR A 529 11.24 2.52 -25.01
N LEU A 530 9.92 2.61 -25.20
CA LEU A 530 9.12 1.52 -25.74
C LEU A 530 9.25 1.37 -27.27
N LYS A 531 9.77 2.40 -27.97
CA LYS A 531 10.05 2.41 -29.41
C LYS A 531 8.84 2.26 -30.32
N THR A 532 7.71 2.83 -29.91
CA THR A 532 6.48 2.93 -30.73
C THR A 532 6.05 1.59 -31.36
N PRO A 533 5.54 0.61 -30.58
CA PRO A 533 5.04 -0.64 -31.13
C PRO A 533 4.00 -0.44 -32.23
N ASP A 534 3.83 -1.38 -33.15
CA ASP A 534 2.84 -1.31 -34.22
C ASP A 534 1.41 -1.28 -33.66
N ILE A 535 1.17 -2.07 -32.59
CA ILE A 535 -0.07 -2.10 -31.82
C ILE A 535 0.31 -1.97 -30.35
N LEU A 536 -0.20 -0.97 -29.67
CA LEU A 536 0.03 -0.76 -28.23
C LEU A 536 -1.34 -0.85 -27.51
N GLY A 537 -1.52 -1.93 -26.72
CA GLY A 537 -2.59 -2.02 -25.76
C GLY A 537 -2.27 -1.13 -24.55
N VAL A 538 -3.20 -0.31 -24.14
CA VAL A 538 -3.07 0.58 -22.98
C VAL A 538 -4.17 0.30 -21.97
N VAL A 539 -3.83 0.40 -20.68
CA VAL A 539 -4.79 0.24 -19.60
C VAL A 539 -4.71 1.44 -18.65
N GLU A 540 -5.71 1.61 -17.78
CA GLU A 540 -5.87 2.76 -16.90
C GLU A 540 -6.02 4.10 -17.65
N VAL A 541 -6.71 4.10 -18.75
CA VAL A 541 -7.03 5.31 -19.55
C VAL A 541 -8.51 5.67 -19.34
N GLU A 542 -8.79 6.93 -19.08
CA GLU A 542 -10.14 7.38 -18.78
C GLU A 542 -11.10 7.20 -19.96
N ASN A 543 -10.74 7.75 -21.11
CA ASN A 543 -11.66 7.82 -22.25
C ASN A 543 -10.92 7.93 -23.60
N LEU A 544 -11.69 7.86 -24.70
CA LEU A 544 -11.12 7.96 -26.05
C LEU A 544 -10.52 9.34 -26.34
N ARG A 545 -11.04 10.42 -25.70
CA ARG A 545 -10.55 11.78 -25.88
C ARG A 545 -9.10 11.91 -25.38
N VAL A 546 -8.83 11.53 -24.14
CA VAL A 546 -7.48 11.64 -23.56
C VAL A 546 -6.50 10.71 -24.27
N LEU A 547 -6.95 9.52 -24.69
CA LEU A 547 -6.14 8.62 -25.50
C LEU A 547 -5.81 9.23 -26.88
N GLY A 548 -6.75 10.00 -27.48
CA GLY A 548 -6.53 10.77 -28.69
C GLY A 548 -5.49 11.87 -28.49
N MET A 549 -5.56 12.61 -27.39
CA MET A 549 -4.58 13.63 -27.05
C MET A 549 -3.16 13.03 -26.89
N LEU A 550 -3.05 11.85 -26.29
CA LEU A 550 -1.80 11.12 -26.17
C LEU A 550 -1.28 10.69 -27.56
N ALA A 551 -2.16 10.15 -28.44
CA ALA A 551 -1.81 9.78 -29.81
C ALA A 551 -1.27 10.98 -30.59
N ASP A 552 -1.93 12.12 -30.52
CA ASP A 552 -1.52 13.37 -31.18
C ASP A 552 -0.15 13.85 -30.66
N ARG A 553 0.06 13.79 -29.34
CA ARG A 553 1.36 14.16 -28.73
C ARG A 553 2.48 13.24 -29.21
N ILE A 554 2.27 11.93 -29.26
CA ILE A 554 3.25 10.96 -29.77
C ILE A 554 3.53 11.21 -31.24
N ASN A 555 2.48 11.39 -32.06
CA ASN A 555 2.61 11.66 -33.50
C ASN A 555 3.37 12.95 -33.81
N ALA A 556 3.28 13.94 -32.92
CA ALA A 556 4.02 15.20 -33.05
C ALA A 556 5.46 15.13 -32.54
N SER A 557 5.72 14.33 -31.48
CA SER A 557 7.00 14.34 -30.74
C SER A 557 8.00 13.31 -31.22
N CYS A 558 7.55 12.11 -31.65
CA CYS A 558 8.44 11.03 -32.05
C CYS A 558 9.20 11.34 -33.33
N ALA A 559 10.53 11.13 -33.37
CA ALA A 559 11.35 11.29 -34.55
C ALA A 559 10.90 10.43 -35.76
N ARG A 560 10.21 9.34 -35.48
CA ARG A 560 9.53 8.49 -36.48
C ARG A 560 8.09 8.33 -36.03
N ALA A 561 7.28 9.34 -36.30
CA ALA A 561 5.86 9.37 -35.96
C ALA A 561 5.15 8.08 -36.43
N PRO A 562 4.57 7.31 -35.53
CA PRO A 562 3.85 6.07 -35.91
C PRO A 562 2.53 6.36 -36.61
N GLN A 563 2.02 7.58 -36.54
CA GLN A 563 0.68 7.99 -36.93
C GLN A 563 -0.37 7.14 -36.19
N TYR A 564 -0.24 7.14 -34.85
CA TYR A 564 -1.17 6.39 -34.01
C TYR A 564 -2.59 6.89 -34.15
N VAL A 565 -3.50 5.93 -34.26
CA VAL A 565 -4.96 6.10 -34.18
C VAL A 565 -5.44 5.40 -32.91
N PRO A 566 -6.19 6.07 -32.04
CA PRO A 566 -6.69 5.48 -30.80
C PRO A 566 -7.98 4.69 -31.01
N TYR A 567 -8.15 3.62 -30.22
CA TYR A 567 -9.38 2.85 -30.09
C TYR A 567 -9.64 2.57 -28.61
N LEU A 568 -10.85 2.84 -28.13
CA LEU A 568 -11.26 2.58 -26.76
C LEU A 568 -12.78 2.41 -26.72
N SER A 569 -13.26 1.49 -25.89
CA SER A 569 -14.68 1.33 -25.57
C SER A 569 -14.87 1.46 -24.06
N GLN A 570 -15.86 2.24 -23.63
CA GLN A 570 -16.16 2.49 -22.21
C GLN A 570 -16.53 1.19 -21.50
N GLY A 571 -15.88 0.92 -20.38
CA GLY A 571 -16.14 -0.22 -19.50
C GLY A 571 -17.17 0.07 -18.41
N ASN A 572 -17.01 -0.60 -17.27
CA ASN A 572 -17.89 -0.57 -16.10
C ASN A 572 -17.17 -0.07 -14.83
N ASP A 573 -15.92 0.34 -14.94
CA ASP A 573 -15.10 0.73 -13.78
C ASP A 573 -15.68 2.00 -13.14
N VAL A 574 -15.93 1.94 -11.82
CA VAL A 574 -16.50 3.06 -11.05
C VAL A 574 -15.49 4.20 -10.82
N GLY A 575 -14.21 3.94 -11.01
CA GLY A 575 -13.13 4.92 -10.96
C GLY A 575 -12.79 5.51 -12.32
N GLY A 576 -13.55 5.14 -13.38
CA GLY A 576 -13.46 5.73 -14.71
C GLY A 576 -12.30 5.24 -15.59
N ILE A 577 -11.56 4.19 -15.20
CA ILE A 577 -10.45 3.66 -16.01
C ILE A 577 -10.88 2.57 -16.99
N ASN A 578 -10.31 2.59 -18.17
CA ASN A 578 -10.63 1.70 -19.28
C ASN A 578 -9.38 1.09 -19.91
N VAL A 579 -9.61 0.20 -20.89
CA VAL A 579 -8.58 -0.38 -21.76
C VAL A 579 -8.77 0.13 -23.19
N GLY A 580 -7.66 0.28 -23.93
CA GLY A 580 -7.69 0.79 -25.28
C GLY A 580 -6.49 0.38 -26.12
N PHE A 581 -6.43 0.85 -27.36
CA PHE A 581 -5.30 0.65 -28.27
C PHE A 581 -4.83 1.96 -28.89
N LEU A 582 -3.52 2.05 -29.11
CA LEU A 582 -2.87 2.95 -30.06
C LEU A 582 -2.31 2.15 -31.22
N VAL A 583 -2.76 2.42 -32.44
CA VAL A 583 -2.46 1.61 -33.63
C VAL A 583 -1.69 2.42 -34.67
N ALA A 584 -0.51 1.94 -35.07
CA ALA A 584 0.35 2.62 -36.04
C ALA A 584 -0.18 2.51 -37.46
N THR A 585 -0.56 3.65 -38.05
CA THR A 585 -1.12 3.71 -39.40
C THR A 585 -0.16 4.34 -40.43
N ARG A 586 1.08 4.67 -40.05
CA ARG A 586 2.08 5.20 -40.96
C ARG A 586 2.23 4.29 -42.20
N ASN A 587 2.21 4.89 -43.39
CA ASN A 587 2.37 4.15 -44.66
C ASN A 587 3.71 3.43 -44.75
N VAL A 588 3.68 2.16 -45.14
CA VAL A 588 4.88 1.33 -45.41
C VAL A 588 5.28 1.36 -46.90
N GLY A 589 4.40 1.83 -47.77
CA GLY A 589 4.60 1.99 -49.22
C GLY A 589 3.27 2.05 -49.96
N ALA A 590 3.23 2.70 -51.12
CA ALA A 590 2.06 2.77 -51.99
C ALA A 590 0.71 3.16 -51.33
N GLY A 591 0.76 3.91 -50.21
CA GLY A 591 -0.43 4.32 -49.49
C GLY A 591 -0.97 3.24 -48.54
N ILE A 592 -0.29 2.11 -48.36
CA ILE A 592 -0.71 1.02 -47.46
C ILE A 592 -0.33 1.35 -46.01
N PRO A 593 -1.27 1.37 -45.06
CA PRO A 593 -0.95 1.63 -43.66
C PRO A 593 -0.14 0.48 -43.06
N ARG A 594 0.74 0.76 -42.07
CA ARG A 594 1.48 -0.27 -41.34
C ARG A 594 0.52 -1.30 -40.71
N VAL A 595 -0.50 -0.82 -40.05
CA VAL A 595 -1.54 -1.67 -39.49
C VAL A 595 -2.88 -1.30 -40.12
N ASP A 596 -3.55 -2.30 -40.69
CA ASP A 596 -4.88 -2.20 -41.29
C ASP A 596 -5.86 -2.90 -40.35
N VAL A 597 -6.60 -2.11 -39.56
CA VAL A 597 -7.54 -2.61 -38.57
C VAL A 597 -8.80 -3.15 -39.26
N ARG A 598 -9.19 -4.35 -38.91
CA ARG A 598 -10.36 -5.04 -39.46
C ARG A 598 -11.54 -5.00 -38.51
N GLU A 599 -11.26 -5.13 -37.23
CA GLU A 599 -12.30 -5.22 -36.21
C GLU A 599 -11.74 -4.73 -34.85
N VAL A 600 -12.57 -4.04 -34.08
CA VAL A 600 -12.33 -3.74 -32.66
C VAL A 600 -13.63 -4.03 -31.90
N VAL A 601 -13.58 -4.96 -30.93
CA VAL A 601 -14.77 -5.44 -30.20
C VAL A 601 -14.47 -5.57 -28.71
N GLN A 602 -15.36 -5.08 -27.85
CA GLN A 602 -15.31 -5.26 -26.40
C GLN A 602 -16.05 -6.54 -26.01
N PHE A 603 -15.48 -7.34 -25.11
CA PHE A 603 -16.06 -8.61 -24.64
C PHE A 603 -16.44 -8.54 -23.18
N GLY A 604 -17.48 -9.32 -22.80
CA GLY A 604 -17.84 -9.55 -21.40
C GLY A 604 -18.33 -8.32 -20.64
N LYS A 605 -18.76 -7.24 -21.30
CA LYS A 605 -19.24 -6.02 -20.61
C LYS A 605 -20.43 -6.30 -19.71
N GLU A 606 -21.35 -7.14 -20.15
CA GLU A 606 -22.55 -7.52 -19.41
C GLU A 606 -22.39 -8.85 -18.65
N ALA A 607 -21.18 -9.41 -18.63
CA ALA A 607 -20.90 -10.64 -17.90
C ALA A 607 -21.09 -10.43 -16.39
N THR A 608 -21.65 -11.44 -15.71
CA THR A 608 -21.98 -11.34 -14.29
C THR A 608 -21.33 -12.46 -13.48
N LEU A 609 -20.99 -12.14 -12.24
CA LEU A 609 -20.59 -13.07 -11.20
C LEU A 609 -21.81 -13.42 -10.34
N ALA A 610 -22.12 -14.71 -10.19
CA ALA A 610 -23.15 -15.19 -9.27
C ALA A 610 -22.62 -15.09 -7.82
N ASN A 611 -23.41 -14.48 -6.94
CA ASN A 611 -23.09 -14.33 -5.53
C ASN A 611 -23.76 -15.43 -4.69
N PRO A 612 -23.23 -15.79 -3.52
CA PRO A 612 -23.79 -16.83 -2.65
C PRO A 612 -25.21 -16.54 -2.13
N ASP A 613 -25.60 -15.27 -2.03
CA ASP A 613 -26.97 -14.87 -1.64
C ASP A 613 -28.00 -14.97 -2.78
N GLY A 614 -27.59 -15.43 -3.98
CA GLY A 614 -28.40 -15.55 -5.17
C GLY A 614 -28.50 -14.28 -6.01
N SER A 615 -27.86 -13.20 -5.59
CA SER A 615 -27.70 -11.98 -6.41
C SER A 615 -26.62 -12.14 -7.48
N THR A 616 -26.50 -11.17 -8.39
CA THR A 616 -25.39 -11.09 -9.35
C THR A 616 -24.68 -9.75 -9.23
N SER A 617 -23.38 -9.76 -9.51
CA SER A 617 -22.54 -8.56 -9.64
C SER A 617 -21.91 -8.50 -11.02
N LEU A 618 -21.56 -7.32 -11.53
CA LEU A 618 -20.79 -7.23 -12.77
C LEU A 618 -19.44 -7.94 -12.61
N LEU A 619 -19.10 -8.75 -13.62
CA LEU A 619 -17.85 -9.51 -13.61
C LEU A 619 -16.67 -8.62 -14.01
N ASN A 620 -16.76 -7.98 -15.18
CA ASN A 620 -15.65 -7.20 -15.73
C ASN A 620 -15.87 -5.70 -15.48
N ASP A 621 -15.06 -5.13 -14.58
CA ASP A 621 -15.01 -3.68 -14.39
C ASP A 621 -14.39 -3.02 -15.63
N ARG A 622 -13.37 -3.62 -16.19
CA ARG A 622 -12.63 -3.23 -17.39
C ARG A 622 -12.70 -4.36 -18.41
N PRO A 623 -13.80 -4.42 -19.19
CA PRO A 623 -14.00 -5.52 -20.15
C PRO A 623 -12.88 -5.56 -21.19
N PRO A 624 -12.30 -6.74 -21.51
CA PRO A 624 -11.27 -6.88 -22.52
C PRO A 624 -11.66 -6.30 -23.86
N LEU A 625 -10.70 -5.68 -24.55
CA LEU A 625 -10.88 -5.15 -25.91
C LEU A 625 -10.05 -5.98 -26.88
N LEU A 626 -10.69 -6.51 -27.92
CA LEU A 626 -10.08 -7.30 -28.96
C LEU A 626 -9.90 -6.44 -30.22
N LEU A 627 -8.74 -6.55 -30.88
CA LEU A 627 -8.43 -5.94 -32.16
C LEU A 627 -7.95 -7.01 -33.13
N ARG A 628 -8.58 -7.12 -34.32
CA ARG A 628 -8.08 -7.90 -35.47
C ARG A 628 -7.50 -6.98 -36.50
N ALA A 629 -6.30 -7.28 -36.98
CA ALA A 629 -5.61 -6.45 -37.95
C ALA A 629 -4.68 -7.24 -38.87
N TYR A 630 -4.31 -6.60 -39.98
CA TYR A 630 -3.17 -6.99 -40.80
C TYR A 630 -2.03 -6.01 -40.57
N VAL A 631 -0.84 -6.54 -40.28
CA VAL A 631 0.37 -5.72 -40.19
C VAL A 631 1.14 -5.88 -41.50
N HIS A 632 1.30 -4.78 -42.24
CA HIS A 632 1.93 -4.74 -43.53
C HIS A 632 3.42 -4.39 -43.46
N HIS A 633 4.24 -5.06 -44.24
CA HIS A 633 5.65 -4.80 -44.36
C HIS A 633 6.00 -4.15 -45.72
N ALA A 634 7.10 -3.40 -45.77
CA ALA A 634 7.53 -2.70 -47.00
C ALA A 634 7.83 -3.63 -48.17
N ASN A 635 8.12 -4.90 -47.90
CA ASN A 635 8.36 -5.92 -48.91
C ASN A 635 7.06 -6.59 -49.44
N GLY A 636 5.91 -6.08 -49.04
CA GLY A 636 4.58 -6.61 -49.43
C GLY A 636 4.06 -7.77 -48.56
N ALA A 637 4.84 -8.24 -47.59
CA ALA A 637 4.36 -9.23 -46.63
C ALA A 637 3.24 -8.65 -45.74
N MET A 638 2.32 -9.52 -45.38
CA MET A 638 1.16 -9.20 -44.54
C MET A 638 1.06 -10.23 -43.42
N TYR A 639 0.98 -9.79 -42.17
CA TYR A 639 0.85 -10.63 -41.00
C TYR A 639 -0.51 -10.39 -40.32
N PRO A 640 -1.44 -11.35 -40.40
CA PRO A 640 -2.68 -11.27 -39.67
C PRO A 640 -2.44 -11.53 -38.19
N VAL A 641 -3.02 -10.73 -37.32
CA VAL A 641 -2.91 -10.87 -35.87
C VAL A 641 -4.18 -10.41 -35.15
N THR A 642 -4.53 -11.09 -34.09
CA THR A 642 -5.56 -10.72 -33.13
C THR A 642 -4.88 -10.36 -31.83
N VAL A 643 -5.12 -9.15 -31.35
CA VAL A 643 -4.58 -8.66 -30.07
C VAL A 643 -5.73 -8.42 -29.11
N VAL A 644 -5.58 -8.92 -27.87
CA VAL A 644 -6.54 -8.65 -26.78
C VAL A 644 -5.80 -7.86 -25.70
N VAL A 645 -6.29 -6.67 -25.37
CA VAL A 645 -5.84 -5.92 -24.21
C VAL A 645 -6.79 -6.14 -23.06
N ASN A 646 -6.23 -6.42 -21.88
CA ASN A 646 -7.00 -6.70 -20.65
C ASN A 646 -6.40 -6.02 -19.44
N HIS A 647 -7.27 -5.74 -18.46
CA HIS A 647 -6.88 -5.25 -17.14
C HIS A 647 -7.79 -5.93 -16.11
N LEU A 648 -7.26 -6.96 -15.44
CA LEU A 648 -8.02 -7.77 -14.50
C LEU A 648 -8.10 -7.12 -13.11
N ARG A 649 -8.92 -7.67 -12.24
CA ARG A 649 -9.08 -7.21 -10.85
C ARG A 649 -7.75 -7.33 -10.09
N SER A 650 -7.36 -6.26 -9.41
CA SER A 650 -6.12 -6.21 -8.62
C SER A 650 -6.11 -7.23 -7.46
N LEU A 651 -4.92 -7.44 -6.89
CA LEU A 651 -4.68 -8.29 -5.73
C LEU A 651 -5.20 -7.68 -4.42
N SER A 652 -5.61 -6.39 -4.41
CA SER A 652 -6.10 -5.72 -3.21
C SER A 652 -7.23 -6.49 -2.55
N ASP A 653 -7.12 -6.70 -1.23
CA ASP A 653 -8.04 -7.43 -0.37
C ASP A 653 -8.14 -8.95 -0.66
N ILE A 654 -7.22 -9.54 -1.43
CA ILE A 654 -7.25 -10.97 -1.77
C ILE A 654 -7.13 -11.88 -0.54
N ASP A 655 -6.45 -11.41 0.50
CA ASP A 655 -6.18 -12.05 1.79
C ASP A 655 -7.16 -11.63 2.89
N SER A 656 -8.03 -10.66 2.63
CA SER A 656 -8.91 -10.06 3.64
C SER A 656 -9.80 -11.09 4.34
N VAL A 657 -9.77 -11.05 5.66
CA VAL A 657 -10.65 -11.82 6.55
C VAL A 657 -11.87 -11.02 7.03
N ALA A 658 -11.99 -9.76 6.60
CA ALA A 658 -13.15 -8.93 6.91
C ALA A 658 -14.45 -9.55 6.34
N PRO A 659 -15.60 -9.34 6.99
CA PRO A 659 -16.89 -9.87 6.51
C PRO A 659 -17.19 -9.41 5.09
N GLY A 660 -17.50 -10.36 4.20
CA GLY A 660 -17.80 -10.08 2.81
C GLY A 660 -19.25 -9.58 2.60
N SER A 661 -19.48 -8.95 1.46
CA SER A 661 -20.82 -8.56 0.99
C SER A 661 -21.47 -9.65 0.15
N ASN A 662 -22.75 -9.52 -0.18
CA ASN A 662 -23.51 -10.37 -1.09
C ASN A 662 -23.45 -11.88 -0.76
N GLY A 663 -23.41 -12.20 0.54
CA GLY A 663 -23.37 -13.58 1.03
C GLY A 663 -21.97 -14.23 1.02
N TRP A 664 -20.93 -13.54 0.64
CA TRP A 664 -19.56 -14.02 0.76
C TRP A 664 -19.10 -14.01 2.22
N ASN A 665 -18.43 -15.07 2.68
CA ASN A 665 -17.93 -15.16 4.05
C ASN A 665 -16.92 -14.06 4.38
N THR A 666 -16.00 -13.77 3.46
CA THR A 666 -15.00 -12.72 3.61
C THR A 666 -14.87 -11.91 2.31
N ASP A 667 -14.38 -10.68 2.41
CA ASP A 667 -14.04 -9.89 1.22
C ASP A 667 -12.96 -10.58 0.38
N GLY A 668 -11.98 -11.22 1.00
CA GLY A 668 -10.97 -11.98 0.28
C GLY A 668 -11.57 -13.13 -0.54
N ALA A 669 -12.57 -13.84 -0.01
CA ALA A 669 -13.28 -14.89 -0.76
C ALA A 669 -13.99 -14.31 -1.98
N ARG A 670 -14.64 -13.14 -1.86
CA ARG A 670 -15.29 -12.40 -2.95
C ARG A 670 -14.28 -11.97 -4.03
N VAL A 671 -13.14 -11.41 -3.61
CA VAL A 671 -12.07 -10.98 -4.53
C VAL A 671 -11.51 -12.16 -5.31
N ARG A 672 -11.17 -13.27 -4.64
CA ARG A 672 -10.67 -14.51 -5.28
C ARG A 672 -11.67 -15.07 -6.29
N ALA A 673 -12.94 -15.13 -5.92
CA ALA A 673 -14.00 -15.62 -6.83
C ALA A 673 -14.14 -14.75 -8.07
N LYS A 674 -14.11 -13.40 -7.93
CA LYS A 674 -14.16 -12.47 -9.06
C LYS A 674 -12.94 -12.62 -9.96
N ARG A 675 -11.73 -12.70 -9.42
CA ARG A 675 -10.49 -12.89 -10.16
C ARG A 675 -10.50 -14.20 -10.95
N GLY A 676 -10.91 -15.30 -10.32
CA GLY A 676 -11.02 -16.60 -10.98
C GLY A 676 -12.06 -16.62 -12.10
N ALA A 677 -13.21 -15.98 -11.87
CA ALA A 677 -14.26 -15.87 -12.89
C ALA A 677 -13.84 -14.99 -14.08
N GLN A 678 -13.12 -13.88 -13.86
CA GLN A 678 -12.52 -13.06 -14.92
C GLN A 678 -11.49 -13.87 -15.74
N ALA A 679 -10.66 -14.66 -15.06
CA ALA A 679 -9.71 -15.53 -15.73
C ALA A 679 -10.40 -16.57 -16.64
N ALA A 680 -11.47 -17.20 -16.15
CA ALA A 680 -12.25 -18.17 -16.94
C ALA A 680 -12.97 -17.52 -18.13
N ASP A 681 -13.50 -16.30 -17.97
CA ASP A 681 -14.17 -15.54 -19.03
C ASP A 681 -13.18 -15.21 -20.17
N LEU A 682 -11.99 -14.68 -19.82
CA LEU A 682 -10.92 -14.41 -20.80
C LEU A 682 -10.39 -15.70 -21.44
N ALA A 683 -10.19 -16.77 -20.68
CA ALA A 683 -9.79 -18.08 -21.16
C ALA A 683 -10.85 -18.66 -22.14
N GLY A 684 -12.12 -18.46 -21.83
CA GLY A 684 -13.25 -18.83 -22.70
C GLY A 684 -13.21 -18.14 -24.05
N LEU A 685 -12.90 -16.84 -24.07
CA LEU A 685 -12.70 -16.07 -25.29
C LEU A 685 -11.54 -16.63 -26.12
N VAL A 686 -10.40 -16.93 -25.50
CA VAL A 686 -9.23 -17.54 -26.15
C VAL A 686 -9.59 -18.89 -26.77
N GLN A 687 -10.26 -19.75 -26.00
CA GLN A 687 -10.67 -21.07 -26.50
C GLN A 687 -11.64 -20.98 -27.68
N GLN A 688 -12.58 -20.03 -27.64
CA GLN A 688 -13.49 -19.81 -28.77
C GLN A 688 -12.74 -19.41 -30.04
N MET A 689 -11.78 -18.50 -29.95
CA MET A 689 -10.94 -18.09 -31.08
C MET A 689 -10.13 -19.24 -31.64
N GLN A 690 -9.42 -20.01 -30.77
CA GLN A 690 -8.61 -21.17 -31.20
C GLN A 690 -9.46 -22.27 -31.83
N THR A 691 -10.70 -22.47 -31.34
CA THR A 691 -11.62 -23.45 -31.90
C THR A 691 -12.16 -23.00 -33.26
N ALA A 692 -12.49 -21.72 -33.40
CA ALA A 692 -13.02 -21.16 -34.65
C ALA A 692 -11.96 -21.13 -35.75
N ASN A 693 -10.71 -20.84 -35.40
CA ASN A 693 -9.59 -20.80 -36.33
C ASN A 693 -8.26 -21.17 -35.61
N PRO A 694 -7.83 -22.43 -35.71
CA PRO A 694 -6.57 -22.87 -35.10
C PRO A 694 -5.31 -22.13 -35.58
N ASP A 695 -5.36 -21.54 -36.77
CA ASP A 695 -4.27 -20.75 -37.35
C ASP A 695 -4.34 -19.25 -36.97
N GLU A 696 -5.32 -18.82 -36.19
CA GLU A 696 -5.43 -17.42 -35.73
C GLU A 696 -4.29 -17.11 -34.79
N ARG A 697 -3.53 -16.06 -35.11
CA ARG A 697 -2.41 -15.61 -34.29
C ARG A 697 -2.90 -14.68 -33.21
N ILE A 698 -2.91 -15.17 -31.97
CA ILE A 698 -3.50 -14.50 -30.82
C ILE A 698 -2.39 -14.03 -29.89
N VAL A 699 -2.43 -12.74 -29.53
CA VAL A 699 -1.54 -12.12 -28.54
C VAL A 699 -2.40 -11.40 -27.50
N LEU A 700 -2.26 -11.74 -26.23
CA LEU A 700 -2.88 -11.02 -25.12
C LEU A 700 -1.83 -10.14 -24.47
N VAL A 701 -2.16 -8.88 -24.18
CA VAL A 701 -1.28 -7.94 -23.47
C VAL A 701 -2.06 -7.14 -22.43
N GLY A 702 -1.36 -6.58 -21.46
CA GLY A 702 -1.92 -5.70 -20.46
C GLY A 702 -1.51 -6.07 -19.04
N ASP A 703 -2.15 -5.44 -18.08
CA ASP A 703 -2.00 -5.74 -16.67
C ASP A 703 -2.98 -6.85 -16.26
N PHE A 704 -2.44 -8.04 -16.03
CA PHE A 704 -3.23 -9.19 -15.60
C PHE A 704 -3.46 -9.19 -14.09
N ASN A 705 -2.74 -8.33 -13.36
CA ASN A 705 -2.75 -8.33 -11.90
C ASN A 705 -2.51 -9.75 -11.33
N ALA A 706 -1.71 -10.55 -12.00
CA ALA A 706 -1.45 -11.94 -11.68
C ALA A 706 0.02 -12.24 -11.98
N PHE A 707 0.60 -13.14 -11.22
CA PHE A 707 1.97 -13.61 -11.40
C PHE A 707 2.04 -14.69 -12.48
N GLU A 708 3.23 -14.94 -13.02
CA GLU A 708 3.51 -16.03 -13.95
C GLU A 708 3.31 -17.44 -13.37
N PHE A 709 3.12 -17.52 -12.04
CA PHE A 709 2.94 -18.73 -11.25
C PHE A 709 1.71 -18.64 -10.34
N ASN A 710 1.38 -19.74 -9.68
CA ASN A 710 0.31 -19.84 -8.70
C ASN A 710 0.62 -19.04 -7.43
N ASP A 711 -0.22 -18.06 -7.09
CA ASP A 711 -0.13 -17.23 -5.88
C ASP A 711 -0.69 -17.92 -4.62
N GLY A 712 -1.21 -19.13 -4.74
CA GLY A 712 -1.85 -19.87 -3.67
C GLY A 712 -3.29 -19.45 -3.37
N TYR A 713 -3.73 -18.30 -3.86
CA TYR A 713 -5.10 -17.80 -3.69
C TYR A 713 -6.02 -18.22 -4.83
N VAL A 714 -5.64 -17.91 -6.06
CA VAL A 714 -6.32 -18.29 -7.29
C VAL A 714 -5.34 -18.15 -8.47
N ASP A 715 -5.09 -19.23 -9.18
CA ASP A 715 -4.12 -19.25 -10.28
C ASP A 715 -4.68 -18.60 -11.55
N VAL A 716 -4.78 -17.28 -11.57
CA VAL A 716 -5.39 -16.49 -12.64
C VAL A 716 -4.68 -16.74 -13.98
N LEU A 717 -3.34 -16.61 -13.99
CA LEU A 717 -2.59 -16.74 -15.25
C LEU A 717 -2.56 -18.20 -15.75
N GLY A 718 -2.47 -19.17 -14.84
CA GLY A 718 -2.56 -20.60 -15.18
C GLY A 718 -3.92 -20.94 -15.80
N VAL A 719 -5.02 -20.38 -15.29
CA VAL A 719 -6.36 -20.55 -15.89
C VAL A 719 -6.41 -19.97 -17.30
N ILE A 720 -5.89 -18.76 -17.53
CA ILE A 720 -5.87 -18.14 -18.85
C ILE A 720 -4.97 -18.89 -19.82
N LYS A 721 -3.84 -19.40 -19.36
CA LYS A 721 -2.87 -20.16 -20.16
C LYS A 721 -3.34 -21.58 -20.49
N GLY A 722 -4.25 -22.18 -19.71
CA GLY A 722 -4.60 -23.61 -19.81
C GLY A 722 -3.68 -24.53 -19.04
N THR A 723 -3.03 -24.01 -18.00
CA THR A 723 -2.04 -24.72 -17.15
C THR A 723 -2.29 -24.50 -15.67
N GLN A 724 -3.56 -24.39 -15.28
CA GLN A 724 -3.95 -24.05 -13.91
C GLN A 724 -3.39 -25.02 -12.86
N ALA A 725 -3.14 -24.47 -11.66
CA ALA A 725 -2.68 -25.24 -10.51
C ALA A 725 -3.72 -26.29 -10.04
N PRO A 726 -3.29 -27.40 -9.41
CA PRO A 726 -4.18 -28.37 -8.77
C PRO A 726 -5.10 -27.73 -7.72
N GLU A 727 -6.28 -28.31 -7.54
CA GLU A 727 -7.33 -27.79 -6.65
C GLU A 727 -6.85 -27.59 -5.21
N ASP A 728 -6.01 -28.50 -4.69
CA ASP A 728 -5.48 -28.43 -3.33
C ASP A 728 -4.43 -27.31 -3.13
N GLN A 729 -3.83 -26.80 -4.21
CA GLN A 729 -2.78 -25.78 -4.16
C GLN A 729 -3.30 -24.33 -4.24
N VAL A 730 -4.60 -24.13 -4.28
CA VAL A 730 -5.21 -22.81 -4.31
C VAL A 730 -6.42 -22.73 -3.38
N LEU A 731 -6.68 -21.58 -2.79
CA LEU A 731 -7.89 -21.37 -1.97
C LEU A 731 -9.17 -21.38 -2.83
N THR A 732 -9.10 -20.82 -4.02
CA THR A 732 -10.19 -20.80 -4.99
C THR A 732 -9.74 -21.45 -6.28
N HIS A 733 -10.25 -22.64 -6.58
CA HIS A 733 -9.92 -23.36 -7.82
C HIS A 733 -10.88 -22.98 -8.94
N VAL A 734 -10.33 -22.89 -10.17
CA VAL A 734 -11.09 -22.64 -11.40
C VAL A 734 -10.50 -23.48 -12.51
N ASP A 735 -11.34 -24.25 -13.19
CA ASP A 735 -10.94 -25.04 -14.37
C ASP A 735 -10.76 -24.15 -15.59
N SER A 736 -9.69 -24.33 -16.33
CA SER A 736 -9.47 -23.65 -17.59
C SER A 736 -10.25 -24.31 -18.73
N PRO A 737 -10.95 -23.56 -19.58
CA PRO A 737 -11.50 -24.08 -20.81
C PRO A 737 -10.47 -24.23 -21.94
N VAL A 738 -9.24 -23.69 -21.79
CA VAL A 738 -8.22 -23.67 -22.83
C VAL A 738 -7.61 -25.06 -23.02
N THR A 739 -7.72 -25.60 -24.23
CA THR A 739 -7.22 -26.95 -24.57
C THR A 739 -5.85 -26.94 -25.26
N THR A 740 -5.49 -25.86 -25.94
CA THR A 740 -4.15 -25.61 -26.47
C THR A 740 -3.52 -24.48 -25.69
N PRO A 741 -2.55 -24.76 -24.82
CA PRO A 741 -2.00 -23.78 -23.89
C PRO A 741 -1.40 -22.55 -24.59
N LEU A 742 -1.51 -21.39 -23.96
CA LEU A 742 -0.76 -20.19 -24.31
C LEU A 742 0.65 -20.24 -23.71
N ILE A 743 1.56 -19.56 -24.37
CA ILE A 743 2.94 -19.36 -23.93
C ILE A 743 3.04 -18.00 -23.28
N ASP A 744 3.56 -17.96 -22.06
CA ASP A 744 3.87 -16.71 -21.39
C ASP A 744 5.14 -16.08 -21.97
N GLY A 745 5.04 -14.84 -22.42
CA GLY A 745 6.16 -14.11 -22.97
C GLY A 745 7.27 -13.84 -21.97
N SER A 746 6.98 -13.81 -20.68
CA SER A 746 8.00 -13.66 -19.63
C SER A 746 9.01 -14.82 -19.67
N GLU A 747 8.55 -16.03 -20.00
CA GLU A 747 9.41 -17.21 -20.16
C GLU A 747 10.40 -17.07 -21.33
N LEU A 748 10.09 -16.21 -22.31
CA LEU A 748 10.93 -15.93 -23.48
C LEU A 748 12.00 -14.86 -23.21
N ILE A 749 11.96 -14.17 -22.07
CA ILE A 749 13.01 -13.26 -21.64
C ILE A 749 14.22 -14.09 -21.21
N ALA A 750 15.34 -13.91 -21.93
CA ALA A 750 16.53 -14.76 -21.80
C ALA A 750 17.19 -14.67 -20.40
N ASP A 751 17.22 -13.48 -19.82
CA ASP A 751 17.74 -13.24 -18.46
C ASP A 751 16.60 -13.26 -17.44
N PRO A 752 16.51 -14.27 -16.56
CA PRO A 752 15.49 -14.37 -15.55
C PRO A 752 15.44 -13.14 -14.60
N SER A 753 16.57 -12.49 -14.36
CA SER A 753 16.65 -11.28 -13.54
C SER A 753 15.90 -10.09 -14.14
N GLN A 754 15.49 -10.19 -15.40
CA GLN A 754 14.71 -9.18 -16.12
C GLN A 754 13.22 -9.53 -16.25
N ARG A 755 12.74 -10.61 -15.62
CA ARG A 755 11.34 -11.05 -15.67
C ARG A 755 10.49 -10.38 -14.59
N TRP A 756 10.30 -9.08 -14.68
CA TRP A 756 9.45 -8.30 -13.79
C TRP A 756 8.94 -7.03 -14.49
N SER A 757 7.83 -6.50 -14.05
CA SER A 757 7.25 -5.26 -14.55
C SER A 757 6.84 -4.30 -13.43
N TYR A 758 6.88 -4.79 -12.19
CA TYR A 758 6.43 -4.08 -11.01
C TYR A 758 7.34 -4.39 -9.81
N VAL A 759 7.42 -3.48 -8.85
CA VAL A 759 8.10 -3.73 -7.57
C VAL A 759 7.11 -3.45 -6.44
N PHE A 760 6.88 -4.43 -5.60
CA PHE A 760 6.01 -4.29 -4.44
C PHE A 760 6.77 -4.62 -3.16
N ASN A 761 6.83 -3.67 -2.23
CA ASN A 761 7.57 -3.83 -0.97
C ASN A 761 8.99 -4.39 -1.18
N GLY A 762 9.71 -3.91 -2.19
CA GLY A 762 11.07 -4.35 -2.49
C GLY A 762 11.20 -5.72 -3.16
N SER A 763 10.09 -6.38 -3.47
CA SER A 763 10.08 -7.64 -4.24
C SER A 763 9.69 -7.36 -5.69
N ALA A 764 10.56 -7.75 -6.62
CA ALA A 764 10.28 -7.66 -8.05
C ALA A 764 9.22 -8.70 -8.45
N GLN A 765 8.27 -8.33 -9.32
CA GLN A 765 7.19 -9.22 -9.75
C GLN A 765 6.69 -8.86 -11.15
N THR A 766 6.14 -9.84 -11.86
CA THR A 766 5.53 -9.64 -13.18
C THR A 766 4.02 -9.54 -13.02
N LEU A 767 3.43 -8.44 -13.43
CA LEU A 767 1.97 -8.24 -13.49
C LEU A 767 1.51 -7.94 -14.92
N ASP A 768 2.40 -7.37 -15.73
CA ASP A 768 2.17 -7.02 -17.14
C ASP A 768 2.73 -8.13 -18.01
N HIS A 769 1.84 -8.87 -18.64
CA HIS A 769 2.22 -10.02 -19.45
C HIS A 769 1.93 -9.82 -20.93
N ALA A 770 2.61 -10.64 -21.73
CA ALA A 770 2.30 -10.85 -23.13
C ALA A 770 2.16 -12.36 -23.36
N LEU A 771 0.93 -12.84 -23.51
CA LEU A 771 0.67 -14.25 -23.81
C LEU A 771 0.51 -14.45 -25.31
N VAL A 772 1.13 -15.49 -25.86
CA VAL A 772 1.02 -15.82 -27.29
C VAL A 772 0.53 -17.26 -27.48
N ASN A 773 -0.26 -17.50 -28.51
CA ASN A 773 -0.66 -18.88 -28.83
C ASN A 773 0.35 -19.57 -29.75
N GLU A 774 0.21 -20.88 -29.91
CA GLU A 774 1.08 -21.72 -30.72
C GLU A 774 1.19 -21.22 -32.19
N ALA A 775 0.11 -20.73 -32.78
CA ALA A 775 0.08 -20.19 -34.14
C ALA A 775 1.01 -18.97 -34.34
N VAL A 776 1.20 -18.15 -33.31
CA VAL A 776 2.20 -17.06 -33.33
C VAL A 776 3.61 -17.63 -33.41
N VAL A 777 3.93 -18.56 -32.52
CA VAL A 777 5.30 -19.14 -32.43
C VAL A 777 5.65 -19.95 -33.66
N LEU A 778 4.78 -20.80 -34.14
CA LEU A 778 4.98 -21.60 -35.35
C LEU A 778 5.03 -20.74 -36.63
N GLY A 779 4.32 -19.62 -36.63
CA GLY A 779 4.28 -18.67 -37.74
C GLY A 779 5.44 -17.67 -37.80
N ALA A 780 6.33 -17.68 -36.79
CA ALA A 780 7.42 -16.74 -36.64
C ALA A 780 8.78 -17.41 -36.87
N SER A 781 9.79 -16.64 -37.26
CA SER A 781 11.20 -17.08 -37.22
C SER A 781 11.84 -16.82 -35.83
N ALA A 782 11.32 -15.92 -35.07
CA ALA A 782 11.64 -15.62 -33.67
C ALA A 782 10.49 -14.86 -33.01
N VAL A 783 10.31 -15.08 -31.72
CA VAL A 783 9.48 -14.24 -30.85
C VAL A 783 10.34 -13.82 -29.68
N THR A 784 10.42 -12.53 -29.40
CA THR A 784 11.17 -11.97 -28.27
C THR A 784 10.26 -11.09 -27.44
N VAL A 785 10.47 -11.10 -26.13
CA VAL A 785 9.73 -10.27 -25.18
C VAL A 785 10.71 -9.50 -24.32
N GLU A 786 10.39 -8.27 -24.02
CA GLU A 786 11.19 -7.39 -23.20
C GLU A 786 10.32 -6.36 -22.46
N HIS A 787 10.80 -5.85 -21.32
CA HIS A 787 10.25 -4.70 -20.63
C HIS A 787 11.14 -3.48 -20.83
N ALA A 788 10.56 -2.32 -21.11
CA ALA A 788 11.30 -1.07 -21.04
C ALA A 788 11.30 -0.60 -19.57
N ARG A 789 12.48 -0.61 -18.93
CA ARG A 789 12.66 -0.31 -17.51
C ARG A 789 12.67 1.18 -17.26
N ILE A 790 11.52 1.81 -17.11
CA ILE A 790 11.39 3.27 -16.99
C ILE A 790 10.50 3.70 -15.80
N ASN A 791 9.84 2.77 -15.15
CA ASN A 791 8.82 3.08 -14.15
C ASN A 791 9.07 2.38 -12.81
N ALA A 792 8.92 1.05 -12.76
CA ALA A 792 8.87 0.27 -11.52
C ALA A 792 10.15 0.35 -10.67
N GLY A 793 11.30 0.58 -11.30
CA GLY A 793 12.58 0.74 -10.62
C GLY A 793 12.95 2.18 -10.25
N PHE A 794 12.09 3.17 -10.52
CA PHE A 794 12.38 4.58 -10.28
C PHE A 794 11.57 5.15 -9.12
N ALA A 795 12.20 6.03 -8.34
CA ALA A 795 11.58 6.71 -7.21
C ALA A 795 10.33 7.50 -7.64
N VAL A 796 9.35 7.58 -6.75
CA VAL A 796 8.09 8.28 -7.02
C VAL A 796 8.29 9.75 -7.43
N ASP A 797 9.34 10.41 -6.95
CA ASP A 797 9.63 11.82 -7.25
C ASP A 797 9.84 12.08 -8.75
N HIS A 798 10.30 11.07 -9.51
CA HIS A 798 10.42 11.18 -10.97
C HIS A 798 9.08 11.40 -11.65
N PHE A 799 7.95 11.01 -11.06
CA PHE A 799 6.62 11.28 -11.60
C PHE A 799 6.41 12.79 -11.79
N GLY A 800 6.85 13.58 -10.83
CA GLY A 800 6.75 15.05 -10.88
C GLY A 800 7.76 15.75 -11.81
N ASP A 801 8.85 15.07 -12.21
CA ASP A 801 9.92 15.67 -13.03
C ASP A 801 9.56 15.69 -14.52
N ALA A 802 9.25 16.88 -15.04
CA ALA A 802 8.92 17.07 -16.45
C ALA A 802 10.12 16.92 -17.40
N SER A 803 11.36 16.93 -16.91
CA SER A 803 12.57 16.89 -17.73
C SER A 803 12.90 15.48 -18.26
N GLN A 804 12.31 14.44 -17.64
CA GLN A 804 12.60 13.04 -17.93
C GLN A 804 11.30 12.24 -18.10
N PRO A 805 11.23 11.31 -19.05
CA PRO A 805 10.07 10.44 -19.26
C PRO A 805 10.11 9.17 -18.36
N LEU A 806 10.55 9.34 -17.10
CA LEU A 806 10.65 8.28 -16.12
C LEU A 806 9.48 8.33 -15.12
N ARG A 807 9.13 7.17 -14.56
CA ARG A 807 8.04 7.03 -13.58
C ARG A 807 6.75 7.67 -14.07
N VAL A 808 6.40 7.46 -15.35
CA VAL A 808 5.11 7.88 -15.90
C VAL A 808 3.97 6.97 -15.44
N SER A 809 4.32 5.81 -14.92
CA SER A 809 3.49 4.78 -14.30
C SER A 809 4.28 4.13 -13.15
N ASP A 810 3.66 3.26 -12.39
CA ASP A 810 4.31 2.33 -11.46
C ASP A 810 4.62 0.98 -12.13
N HIS A 811 4.12 0.74 -13.35
CA HIS A 811 4.35 -0.46 -14.15
C HIS A 811 5.32 -0.20 -15.31
N ASP A 812 6.23 -1.13 -15.56
CA ASP A 812 7.05 -1.15 -16.77
C ASP A 812 6.29 -1.77 -17.93
N PRO A 813 6.26 -1.13 -19.12
CA PRO A 813 5.55 -1.68 -20.26
C PRO A 813 6.21 -2.93 -20.81
N VAL A 814 5.41 -3.89 -21.28
CA VAL A 814 5.85 -5.09 -21.99
C VAL A 814 5.80 -4.88 -23.49
N ARG A 815 6.78 -5.44 -24.22
CA ARG A 815 6.80 -5.46 -25.68
C ARG A 815 7.13 -6.83 -26.22
N VAL A 816 6.33 -7.31 -27.16
CA VAL A 816 6.58 -8.51 -27.98
C VAL A 816 7.06 -8.07 -29.36
N ALA A 817 8.13 -8.69 -29.86
CA ALA A 817 8.56 -8.56 -31.25
C ALA A 817 8.49 -9.95 -31.93
N ILE A 818 7.65 -10.05 -32.95
CA ILE A 818 7.40 -11.27 -33.73
C ILE A 818 8.10 -11.11 -35.06
N ARG A 819 9.15 -11.85 -35.28
CA ARG A 819 9.90 -11.82 -36.55
C ARG A 819 9.21 -12.67 -37.61
N VAL A 820 8.66 -12.00 -38.61
CA VAL A 820 7.94 -12.65 -39.70
C VAL A 820 8.95 -13.32 -40.65
N PRO A 821 8.77 -14.61 -40.97
CA PRO A 821 9.66 -15.24 -41.94
C PRO A 821 9.71 -14.47 -43.25
N GLN A 822 10.90 -14.25 -43.76
CA GLN A 822 11.06 -13.57 -45.03
C GLN A 822 10.35 -14.34 -46.14
N PHE A 823 9.56 -13.66 -46.95
CA PHE A 823 8.99 -14.25 -48.16
C PHE A 823 10.16 -14.70 -49.06
N ARG A 824 10.29 -16.01 -49.20
CA ARG A 824 11.14 -16.55 -50.25
C ARG A 824 10.28 -16.74 -51.48
N SER A 825 10.47 -15.93 -52.52
CA SER A 825 9.78 -16.12 -53.80
C SER A 825 10.31 -17.35 -54.48
N ALA A 826 9.44 -18.29 -54.78
CA ALA A 826 9.77 -19.42 -55.64
C ALA A 826 8.96 -19.27 -56.94
N ASP A 827 9.68 -19.23 -58.05
CA ASP A 827 9.05 -19.22 -59.39
C ASP A 827 9.16 -20.65 -59.96
N LEU A 828 8.11 -21.43 -59.71
CA LEU A 828 8.07 -22.83 -60.07
C LEU A 828 7.40 -22.99 -61.44
N SER A 829 8.15 -23.54 -62.37
CA SER A 829 7.62 -24.01 -63.64
C SER A 829 7.65 -25.54 -63.72
N VAL A 830 6.61 -26.11 -64.24
CA VAL A 830 6.51 -27.58 -64.44
C VAL A 830 6.32 -27.81 -65.91
N SER A 831 7.16 -28.65 -66.48
CA SER A 831 6.98 -29.19 -67.81
C SER A 831 6.87 -30.74 -67.78
N ALA A 832 5.88 -31.24 -68.45
CA ALA A 832 5.70 -32.73 -68.55
C ALA A 832 5.83 -33.19 -69.97
N SER A 833 6.40 -34.34 -70.12
CA SER A 833 6.50 -35.02 -71.42
C SER A 833 6.27 -36.52 -71.29
N ALA A 834 5.71 -37.15 -72.29
CA ALA A 834 5.55 -38.60 -72.34
C ALA A 834 6.30 -39.18 -73.51
N THR A 835 6.99 -40.32 -73.38
CA THR A 835 7.69 -40.98 -74.39
C THR A 835 7.36 -42.51 -74.38
N PRO A 836 6.84 -43.09 -75.49
CA PRO A 836 6.47 -42.44 -76.72
C PRO A 836 5.19 -41.53 -76.56
N GLN A 837 5.03 -40.55 -77.46
CA GLN A 837 3.85 -39.63 -77.43
C GLN A 837 2.51 -40.25 -77.89
N ALA A 838 2.59 -41.42 -78.53
CA ALA A 838 1.43 -42.20 -78.96
C ALA A 838 1.66 -43.69 -78.65
N LEU A 839 0.61 -44.30 -78.02
CA LEU A 839 0.64 -45.68 -77.57
C LEU A 839 -0.45 -46.51 -78.22
N ARG A 840 -0.16 -47.84 -78.49
CA ARG A 840 -1.22 -48.79 -78.80
C ARG A 840 -1.76 -49.36 -77.47
N ALA A 841 -2.95 -49.90 -77.49
CA ALA A 841 -3.55 -50.52 -76.29
C ALA A 841 -2.62 -51.64 -75.78
N GLY A 842 -2.22 -51.52 -74.48
CA GLY A 842 -1.32 -52.44 -73.80
C GLY A 842 0.16 -52.03 -73.73
N GLU A 843 0.52 -50.91 -74.38
CA GLU A 843 1.85 -50.35 -74.29
C GLU A 843 2.00 -49.37 -73.14
N THR A 844 3.18 -49.20 -72.59
CA THR A 844 3.56 -48.28 -71.51
C THR A 844 4.34 -47.08 -72.03
N ALA A 845 4.05 -45.88 -71.48
CA ALA A 845 4.83 -44.67 -71.67
C ALA A 845 5.58 -44.28 -70.39
N THR A 846 6.68 -43.67 -70.56
CA THR A 846 7.41 -43.02 -69.46
C THR A 846 7.03 -41.58 -69.46
N CYS A 847 6.39 -41.13 -68.32
CA CYS A 847 6.10 -39.74 -68.15
C CYS A 847 7.21 -39.06 -67.34
N THR A 848 7.73 -37.97 -67.83
CA THR A 848 8.73 -37.20 -67.14
C THR A 848 8.18 -35.83 -66.81
N ALA A 849 8.19 -35.47 -65.55
CA ALA A 849 7.87 -34.12 -65.07
C ALA A 849 9.16 -33.41 -64.61
N ASN A 850 9.49 -32.28 -65.21
CA ASN A 850 10.59 -31.43 -64.76
C ASN A 850 10.02 -30.24 -63.98
N VAL A 851 10.43 -30.09 -62.77
CA VAL A 851 10.09 -28.94 -61.92
C VAL A 851 11.32 -28.03 -61.85
N ARG A 852 11.18 -26.79 -62.22
CA ARG A 852 12.27 -25.81 -62.19
C ARG A 852 11.83 -24.64 -61.33
N ASN A 853 12.70 -24.28 -60.40
CA ASN A 853 12.58 -23.02 -59.65
C ASN A 853 13.50 -21.96 -60.33
N ALA A 854 12.91 -20.91 -60.87
CA ALA A 854 13.63 -19.81 -61.52
C ALA A 854 13.93 -18.64 -60.54
N ALA A 855 13.33 -18.64 -59.35
CA ALA A 855 13.57 -17.66 -58.30
C ALA A 855 14.89 -17.95 -57.53
N PRO A 856 15.51 -16.92 -56.89
CA PRO A 856 16.73 -17.08 -56.13
C PRO A 856 16.60 -17.93 -54.88
N ASP A 857 15.37 -18.10 -54.38
CA ASP A 857 15.09 -18.78 -53.10
C ASP A 857 14.66 -20.24 -53.28
N ALA A 858 14.97 -21.11 -52.32
CA ALA A 858 14.53 -22.50 -52.31
C ALA A 858 13.01 -22.59 -52.08
N ALA A 859 12.34 -23.36 -52.97
CA ALA A 859 10.90 -23.67 -52.74
C ALA A 859 10.75 -24.60 -51.55
N ARG A 860 9.66 -24.48 -50.80
CA ARG A 860 9.28 -25.51 -49.80
C ARG A 860 8.93 -26.80 -50.53
N PRO A 861 9.24 -27.99 -49.95
CA PRO A 861 8.75 -29.25 -50.48
C PRO A 861 7.20 -29.18 -50.61
N SER A 862 6.72 -29.35 -51.83
CA SER A 862 5.28 -29.43 -52.11
C SER A 862 5.02 -30.71 -52.91
N PRO A 863 3.95 -31.46 -52.63
CA PRO A 863 3.60 -32.63 -53.40
C PRO A 863 3.28 -32.24 -54.84
N VAL A 864 3.93 -32.86 -55.81
CA VAL A 864 3.65 -32.71 -57.22
C VAL A 864 2.86 -33.95 -57.70
N ALA A 865 1.60 -33.78 -58.07
CA ALA A 865 0.83 -34.83 -58.70
C ALA A 865 1.12 -34.85 -60.20
N VAL A 866 1.60 -35.96 -60.73
CA VAL A 866 1.82 -36.17 -62.15
C VAL A 866 0.78 -37.16 -62.67
N ALA A 867 -0.12 -36.70 -63.53
CA ALA A 867 -1.04 -37.56 -64.23
C ALA A 867 -0.56 -37.74 -65.72
N CYS A 868 -0.45 -38.96 -66.15
CA CYS A 868 -0.11 -39.28 -67.52
C CYS A 868 -1.29 -39.75 -68.31
#